data_cda58e24c2c5388143c506574ccd2bdb
#
_entry.id   cda58e24c2c5388143c506574ccd2bdb
#
_cell.length_a   1.000
_cell.length_b   1.000
_cell.length_c   1.000
_cell.angle_alpha   90.00
_cell.angle_beta   90.00
_cell.angle_gamma   90.00
#
_symmetry.space_group_name_H-M   'P 1'
#
loop_
_entity.id
_entity.type
_entity.pdbx_description
1 polymer ?
#
loop_
_entity_poly.entity_id
_entity_poly.type
_entity_poly.pdbx_seq_one_letter_code
_entity_poly.pdbx_strand_id
1 'polypeptide(L)'
;MGPFRMGLNYGVRGGTEMKSALILRSSVFSVVGKWFLSLSSIALVNVASAIDPQAFVQEHCIKCHGKEKQKGDRRFDGLGIDFADEDTAYDWQEILDLLNLGEMPPEDEPQPAADDVRELVSWITGELEHAYEIHKSAEAQPRLRRLNRREYLNTIRDLCELNMDSFDPTQSFPPDERFEGFENVGSELVLSDYLMERYLEAASATIQKAIDFSPRVRPIHETFRPDDFTDRTFHFRPQVWFEVNVDGKYLDVGHGDTKSYRVYARRFEKGVPADGYYTIRVRAEGVGRINRYDPKLLGIDLDEPIKAEVLVTDPSVGYPGRRYNASDRIVATFPLKDDEVAVYEVRTWMDKGFVPILRYANGPQPIKGVLTRIAPKYHAEVLPSNWRDGVAAQPAENQEVYLSDVYEGPRVRLYDFSIEGPEIDSWPSKSHVSIVGPGVARADQVDVERVIEKFATKAFRRPVLDAEIGRYLDFHKNRRARGEDAELALKSTLTAILASPNFLYVEAPLDDALAEDEGYSSQWKQYALASRLSYFIWSSMPDEALFAAAEQGKLSEPHELRYQTLRMLRDPKARAFVDGFTDSWLHLNDLGAMPPDSKKFKEYHDRQLKPLMKEETRLFFQDILENNRDIEAFIDSDFTYLNRYMADLYQVDGVKSDAFERVSLPNGSSRGGLLGQASVLTMTSNGVETSPVVRGIWVLENILGTPPSPPPPDVDPLEPDIRGATTIRDQLFNHRKVETCAECHRKIDPIGFALESFDPIGRSRTIYQNDAGKIISKVDTSGQLVTGEKFQDIGELKELLMERKDLFARCLVEKMLTYALGRELGFSDRATINEMTEELARRNYGLADLVELVATSEAFREI
;
A
#
# COMPACT_ATOMS: atom_id res chain seq x y z
N MET A 1 -10.62 -35.90 -0.97
CA MET A 1 -10.28 -36.51 -2.27
C MET A 1 -9.00 -35.85 -2.75
N GLY A 2 -8.04 -36.63 -2.98
CA GLY A 2 -6.61 -36.47 -2.89
C GLY A 2 -5.89 -35.38 -3.72
N PRO A 3 -4.61 -35.19 -3.41
CA PRO A 3 -3.81 -34.07 -3.91
C PRO A 3 -3.08 -34.45 -5.23
N PHE A 4 -3.03 -33.50 -6.14
CA PHE A 4 -2.16 -33.59 -7.31
C PHE A 4 -0.79 -32.96 -6.96
N ARG A 5 0.23 -33.79 -6.92
CA ARG A 5 1.64 -33.41 -7.02
C ARG A 5 2.01 -33.28 -8.49
N MET A 6 2.59 -32.19 -8.90
CA MET A 6 3.44 -32.12 -10.10
C MET A 6 4.85 -31.73 -9.69
N GLY A 7 5.77 -32.65 -9.90
CA GLY A 7 7.19 -32.44 -9.79
C GLY A 7 7.74 -31.81 -11.06
N LEU A 8 8.62 -30.84 -10.92
CA LEU A 8 9.45 -30.32 -12.00
C LEU A 8 10.89 -30.82 -11.82
N ASN A 9 11.31 -31.60 -12.77
CA ASN A 9 12.69 -32.07 -12.95
C ASN A 9 13.55 -31.01 -13.59
N TYR A 10 14.63 -30.63 -12.94
CA TYR A 10 15.73 -29.90 -13.54
C TYR A 10 16.65 -30.86 -14.29
N GLY A 11 16.76 -30.65 -15.59
CA GLY A 11 17.71 -31.34 -16.47
C GLY A 11 18.87 -30.44 -16.85
N VAL A 12 20.04 -30.75 -16.32
CA VAL A 12 21.35 -30.22 -16.70
C VAL A 12 21.79 -30.81 -18.04
N ARG A 13 22.26 -29.99 -18.98
CA ARG A 13 23.22 -30.25 -20.07
C ARG A 13 23.60 -28.90 -20.69
N GLY A 14 24.83 -28.51 -20.83
CA GLY A 14 26.02 -29.20 -21.24
C GLY A 14 26.65 -28.29 -22.29
N GLY A 15 27.90 -27.89 -22.06
CA GLY A 15 28.70 -26.90 -22.75
C GLY A 15 28.98 -27.16 -24.24
N THR A 16 29.42 -26.09 -24.89
CA THR A 16 30.44 -26.22 -25.96
C THR A 16 31.28 -24.95 -26.05
N GLU A 17 32.55 -25.16 -25.91
CA GLU A 17 33.65 -24.21 -26.23
C GLU A 17 33.63 -23.83 -27.71
N MET A 18 33.99 -22.59 -28.01
CA MET A 18 34.76 -22.29 -29.23
C MET A 18 35.75 -21.17 -29.00
N LYS A 19 37.00 -21.59 -29.08
CA LYS A 19 38.21 -20.75 -29.24
C LYS A 19 38.31 -20.21 -30.67
N SER A 20 38.84 -19.06 -30.83
CA SER A 20 39.92 -18.61 -31.81
C SER A 20 39.88 -17.09 -31.85
N ALA A 21 40.91 -16.51 -31.62
CA ALA A 21 42.31 -16.35 -32.03
C ALA A 21 42.55 -14.95 -32.59
N LEU A 22 43.43 -14.27 -31.87
CA LEU A 22 44.55 -13.41 -32.33
C LEU A 22 44.37 -12.58 -33.62
N ILE A 23 44.73 -11.29 -33.55
CA ILE A 23 45.89 -10.76 -34.26
C ILE A 23 46.31 -9.40 -33.67
N LEU A 24 47.59 -9.32 -33.38
CA LEU A 24 48.43 -8.16 -33.05
C LEU A 24 48.45 -7.09 -34.17
N ARG A 25 48.60 -5.82 -33.83
CA ARG A 25 49.68 -4.99 -34.36
C ARG A 25 49.95 -3.72 -33.56
N SER A 26 51.18 -3.68 -33.15
CA SER A 26 52.03 -2.63 -32.62
C SER A 26 52.29 -1.42 -33.57
N SER A 27 52.54 -0.27 -32.96
CA SER A 27 53.65 0.68 -33.26
C SER A 27 53.51 1.93 -32.41
N VAL A 28 54.37 2.20 -31.39
CA VAL A 28 55.68 2.85 -31.46
C VAL A 28 55.64 4.29 -31.99
N PHE A 29 55.92 5.25 -31.10
CA PHE A 29 56.93 6.34 -31.16
C PHE A 29 56.72 7.23 -29.91
N SER A 30 57.59 7.27 -28.89
CA SER A 30 58.91 7.85 -28.66
C SER A 30 59.04 9.35 -29.02
N VAL A 31 59.37 10.17 -28.01
CA VAL A 31 60.48 11.16 -27.93
C VAL A 31 60.27 12.05 -26.68
N VAL A 32 61.01 11.84 -25.58
CA VAL A 32 62.20 12.63 -25.09
C VAL A 32 61.90 14.11 -24.69
N GLY A 33 62.21 14.40 -23.42
CA GLY A 33 62.45 15.78 -22.96
C GLY A 33 62.75 15.95 -21.49
N LYS A 34 63.96 15.91 -21.17
CA LYS A 34 64.81 16.00 -19.96
C LYS A 34 64.56 17.22 -19.05
N TRP A 35 64.88 16.96 -17.77
CA TRP A 35 65.54 17.80 -16.73
C TRP A 35 64.61 18.71 -15.88
N PHE A 36 64.44 18.40 -14.56
CA PHE A 36 65.23 19.19 -13.52
C PHE A 36 65.24 18.39 -12.20
N LEU A 37 66.38 18.18 -11.68
CA LEU A 37 66.68 17.75 -10.33
C LEU A 37 66.39 18.90 -9.34
N SER A 38 65.65 18.63 -8.28
CA SER A 38 65.86 19.33 -7.01
C SER A 38 65.74 18.34 -5.85
N LEU A 39 66.78 18.24 -5.11
CA LEU A 39 66.89 17.56 -3.82
C LEU A 39 65.90 18.19 -2.85
N SER A 40 65.10 17.39 -2.17
CA SER A 40 64.59 17.74 -0.87
C SER A 40 64.25 16.48 -0.06
N SER A 41 65.03 16.31 0.98
CA SER A 41 64.70 15.76 2.30
C SER A 41 63.84 14.49 2.32
N ILE A 42 64.52 13.36 2.49
CA ILE A 42 63.94 12.13 3.01
C ILE A 42 63.45 12.41 4.43
N ALA A 43 62.16 12.73 4.60
CA ALA A 43 61.48 12.51 5.87
C ALA A 43 61.24 10.99 5.98
N LEU A 44 61.85 10.36 6.95
CA LEU A 44 61.45 9.02 7.39
C LEU A 44 59.98 9.14 7.86
N VAL A 45 59.07 8.82 6.98
CA VAL A 45 57.71 8.44 7.37
C VAL A 45 57.91 7.08 8.05
N ASN A 46 57.66 7.04 9.33
CA ASN A 46 57.40 5.77 10.02
C ASN A 46 56.29 5.08 9.21
N VAL A 47 56.62 3.99 8.53
CA VAL A 47 55.62 3.06 8.01
C VAL A 47 55.03 2.44 9.26
N ALA A 48 53.93 2.97 9.74
CA ALA A 48 53.03 2.23 10.60
C ALA A 48 52.78 0.90 9.89
N SER A 49 53.01 -0.19 10.57
CA SER A 49 52.73 -1.53 10.07
C SER A 49 51.25 -1.54 9.65
N ALA A 50 51.02 -1.55 8.35
CA ALA A 50 49.67 -1.68 7.85
C ALA A 50 49.12 -3.02 8.34
N ILE A 51 47.91 -3.03 8.89
CA ILE A 51 47.25 -4.27 9.32
C ILE A 51 47.19 -5.25 8.14
N ASP A 52 47.43 -6.50 8.41
CA ASP A 52 47.16 -7.56 7.43
C ASP A 52 45.69 -8.03 7.63
N PRO A 53 44.78 -7.62 6.75
CA PRO A 53 43.34 -7.91 6.92
C PRO A 53 43.08 -9.42 6.86
N GLN A 54 43.80 -10.18 6.06
CA GLN A 54 43.64 -11.63 6.00
C GLN A 54 44.15 -12.30 7.28
N ALA A 55 45.22 -11.82 7.89
CA ALA A 55 45.70 -12.29 9.19
C ALA A 55 44.68 -12.01 10.31
N PHE A 56 44.06 -10.82 10.30
CA PHE A 56 43.00 -10.48 11.27
C PHE A 56 41.81 -11.41 11.12
N VAL A 57 41.31 -11.63 9.91
CA VAL A 57 40.19 -12.55 9.64
C VAL A 57 40.54 -13.99 10.08
N GLN A 58 41.75 -14.44 9.77
CA GLN A 58 42.22 -15.77 10.16
C GLN A 58 42.25 -15.97 11.68
N GLU A 59 42.64 -14.92 12.44
CA GLU A 59 42.75 -15.01 13.90
C GLU A 59 41.42 -14.87 14.60
N HIS A 60 40.56 -13.96 14.14
CA HIS A 60 39.36 -13.57 14.89
C HIS A 60 38.04 -14.08 14.30
N CYS A 61 37.98 -14.44 12.99
CA CYS A 61 36.72 -14.77 12.31
C CYS A 61 36.58 -16.25 11.94
N ILE A 62 37.67 -16.91 11.46
CA ILE A 62 37.63 -18.26 10.87
C ILE A 62 37.17 -19.35 11.83
N LYS A 63 37.35 -19.18 13.13
CA LYS A 63 36.85 -20.12 14.14
C LYS A 63 35.34 -20.38 14.01
N CYS A 64 34.56 -19.38 13.62
CA CYS A 64 33.12 -19.42 13.46
C CYS A 64 32.68 -19.38 11.99
N HIS A 65 33.45 -18.73 11.11
CA HIS A 65 33.14 -18.51 9.70
C HIS A 65 34.16 -19.19 8.77
N GLY A 66 34.50 -20.45 9.07
CA GLY A 66 35.46 -21.25 8.31
C GLY A 66 34.86 -22.50 7.72
N LYS A 67 35.71 -23.39 7.22
CA LYS A 67 35.31 -24.61 6.53
C LYS A 67 34.55 -25.62 7.41
N GLU A 68 34.90 -25.70 8.67
CA GLU A 68 34.29 -26.65 9.63
C GLU A 68 33.03 -26.10 10.32
N LYS A 69 32.93 -24.77 10.41
CA LYS A 69 31.84 -24.07 11.06
C LYS A 69 31.49 -22.84 10.22
N GLN A 70 30.21 -22.69 9.86
CA GLN A 70 29.71 -21.64 8.96
C GLN A 70 28.54 -20.97 9.67
N LYS A 71 28.83 -20.22 10.76
CA LYS A 71 27.79 -19.49 11.45
C LYS A 71 27.21 -18.40 10.56
N GLY A 72 25.86 -18.28 10.56
CA GLY A 72 25.14 -17.35 9.69
C GLY A 72 25.30 -17.63 8.18
N ASP A 73 25.65 -18.91 7.82
CA ASP A 73 25.93 -19.31 6.43
C ASP A 73 27.06 -18.52 5.76
N ARG A 74 27.91 -17.86 6.58
CA ARG A 74 29.04 -17.07 6.12
C ARG A 74 30.36 -17.82 6.27
N ARG A 75 31.23 -17.63 5.28
CA ARG A 75 32.47 -18.32 5.17
C ARG A 75 33.60 -17.41 4.68
N PHE A 76 34.57 -17.11 5.55
CA PHE A 76 35.65 -16.16 5.28
C PHE A 76 37.03 -16.79 5.07
N ASP A 77 37.13 -18.13 5.11
CA ASP A 77 38.42 -18.83 4.84
C ASP A 77 38.88 -18.74 3.36
N GLY A 78 38.03 -18.25 2.49
CA GLY A 78 38.35 -17.94 1.09
C GLY A 78 38.13 -16.48 0.72
N LEU A 79 37.91 -15.59 1.70
CA LEU A 79 37.66 -14.18 1.47
C LEU A 79 38.86 -13.52 0.81
N GLY A 80 38.65 -12.96 -0.39
CA GLY A 80 39.64 -12.21 -1.14
C GLY A 80 39.84 -10.79 -0.61
N ILE A 81 40.75 -10.05 -1.27
CA ILE A 81 40.95 -8.60 -1.08
C ILE A 81 40.81 -7.86 -2.42
N ASP A 82 40.20 -8.48 -3.40
CA ASP A 82 39.93 -7.87 -4.69
C ASP A 82 38.52 -7.28 -4.68
N PHE A 83 38.40 -6.03 -4.29
CA PHE A 83 37.13 -5.30 -4.22
C PHE A 83 36.53 -4.95 -5.59
N ALA A 84 37.20 -5.27 -6.69
CA ALA A 84 36.61 -5.23 -8.02
C ALA A 84 35.64 -6.40 -8.24
N ASP A 85 35.72 -7.45 -7.42
CA ASP A 85 34.69 -8.49 -7.30
C ASP A 85 33.62 -8.03 -6.32
N GLU A 86 32.40 -7.92 -6.81
CA GLU A 86 31.25 -7.39 -6.05
C GLU A 86 30.96 -8.23 -4.81
N ASP A 87 31.01 -9.56 -4.90
CA ASP A 87 30.78 -10.46 -3.77
C ASP A 87 31.81 -10.25 -2.67
N THR A 88 33.08 -10.06 -3.05
CA THR A 88 34.17 -9.75 -2.11
C THR A 88 33.96 -8.39 -1.42
N ALA A 89 33.57 -7.37 -2.17
CA ALA A 89 33.28 -6.05 -1.62
C ALA A 89 32.08 -6.09 -0.66
N TYR A 90 31.04 -6.84 -0.99
CA TYR A 90 29.87 -7.07 -0.13
C TYR A 90 30.25 -7.75 1.18
N ASP A 91 31.05 -8.80 1.15
CA ASP A 91 31.49 -9.53 2.36
C ASP A 91 32.31 -8.62 3.28
N TRP A 92 33.22 -7.80 2.75
CA TRP A 92 33.98 -6.84 3.54
C TRP A 92 33.11 -5.70 4.10
N GLN A 93 32.10 -5.26 3.37
CA GLN A 93 31.15 -4.27 3.87
C GLN A 93 30.36 -4.81 5.06
N GLU A 94 29.90 -6.05 4.98
CA GLU A 94 29.18 -6.70 6.09
C GLU A 94 30.09 -6.84 7.33
N ILE A 95 31.35 -7.22 7.13
CA ILE A 95 32.33 -7.27 8.21
C ILE A 95 32.50 -5.89 8.86
N LEU A 96 32.62 -4.83 8.04
CA LEU A 96 32.73 -3.45 8.52
C LEU A 96 31.50 -3.05 9.37
N ASP A 97 30.30 -3.31 8.86
CA ASP A 97 29.05 -2.97 9.53
C ASP A 97 28.95 -3.68 10.91
N LEU A 98 29.26 -4.98 10.96
CA LEU A 98 29.21 -5.77 12.20
C LEU A 98 30.31 -5.39 13.22
N LEU A 99 31.49 -4.98 12.75
CA LEU A 99 32.55 -4.46 13.62
C LEU A 99 32.16 -3.10 14.21
N ASN A 100 31.58 -2.20 13.41
CA ASN A 100 31.12 -0.90 13.88
C ASN A 100 29.94 -1.00 14.85
N LEU A 101 29.04 -1.99 14.67
CA LEU A 101 27.95 -2.28 15.59
C LEU A 101 28.44 -2.96 16.89
N GLY A 102 29.69 -3.44 16.93
CA GLY A 102 30.21 -4.21 18.07
C GLY A 102 29.56 -5.61 18.21
N GLU A 103 28.93 -6.11 17.16
CA GLU A 103 28.28 -7.44 17.16
C GLU A 103 29.27 -8.59 16.90
N MET A 104 30.43 -8.30 16.29
CA MET A 104 31.46 -9.26 15.96
C MET A 104 32.84 -8.78 16.40
N PRO A 105 33.68 -9.67 17.00
CA PRO A 105 33.31 -11.00 17.50
C PRO A 105 32.31 -10.92 18.66
N PRO A 106 31.47 -11.97 18.90
CA PRO A 106 30.53 -12.00 20.03
C PRO A 106 31.22 -11.77 21.38
N GLU A 107 30.53 -11.16 22.36
CA GLU A 107 31.11 -10.79 23.67
C GLU A 107 31.76 -11.95 24.44
N ASP A 108 31.28 -13.19 24.23
CA ASP A 108 31.79 -14.43 24.87
C ASP A 108 33.01 -15.00 24.16
N GLU A 109 33.48 -14.44 23.06
CA GLU A 109 34.70 -14.83 22.35
C GLU A 109 35.85 -13.82 22.60
N PRO A 110 37.12 -14.24 22.37
CA PRO A 110 38.25 -13.35 22.51
C PRO A 110 38.13 -12.11 21.63
N GLN A 111 38.16 -10.93 22.25
CA GLN A 111 38.04 -9.66 21.55
C GLN A 111 39.41 -9.19 20.98
N PRO A 112 39.45 -8.70 19.73
CA PRO A 112 40.68 -8.08 19.17
C PRO A 112 41.03 -6.78 19.91
N ALA A 113 42.27 -6.34 19.80
CA ALA A 113 42.69 -5.06 20.38
C ALA A 113 41.94 -3.91 19.66
N ALA A 114 41.47 -2.92 20.43
CA ALA A 114 40.69 -1.81 19.87
C ALA A 114 41.45 -1.00 18.81
N ASP A 115 42.77 -0.99 18.87
CA ASP A 115 43.64 -0.34 17.86
C ASP A 115 43.62 -1.13 16.55
N ASP A 116 43.71 -2.47 16.60
CA ASP A 116 43.64 -3.35 15.43
C ASP A 116 42.29 -3.25 14.73
N VAL A 117 41.20 -3.20 15.50
CA VAL A 117 39.87 -2.99 14.94
C VAL A 117 39.76 -1.66 14.22
N ARG A 118 40.24 -0.56 14.83
CA ARG A 118 40.23 0.76 14.18
C ARG A 118 41.05 0.80 12.90
N GLU A 119 42.21 0.13 12.90
CA GLU A 119 43.07 0.07 11.72
C GLU A 119 42.43 -0.74 10.59
N LEU A 120 41.80 -1.90 10.94
CA LEU A 120 41.06 -2.71 9.96
C LEU A 120 39.84 -1.93 9.41
N VAL A 121 39.05 -1.29 10.27
CA VAL A 121 37.91 -0.47 9.86
C VAL A 121 38.34 0.63 8.90
N SER A 122 39.46 1.33 9.21
CA SER A 122 40.01 2.38 8.33
C SER A 122 40.47 1.85 6.98
N TRP A 123 41.10 0.66 6.98
CA TRP A 123 41.53 0.00 5.73
C TRP A 123 40.35 -0.42 4.89
N ILE A 124 39.35 -1.12 5.47
CA ILE A 124 38.13 -1.55 4.75
C ILE A 124 37.43 -0.33 4.16
N THR A 125 37.27 0.75 4.95
CA THR A 125 36.59 1.97 4.48
C THR A 125 37.28 2.56 3.24
N GLY A 126 38.63 2.62 3.26
CA GLY A 126 39.38 3.15 2.11
C GLY A 126 39.29 2.30 0.85
N GLU A 127 39.29 0.97 0.98
CA GLU A 127 39.11 0.05 -0.15
C GLU A 127 37.70 0.07 -0.71
N LEU A 128 36.68 0.19 0.18
CA LEU A 128 35.29 0.32 -0.23
C LEU A 128 35.00 1.62 -0.95
N GLU A 129 35.60 2.75 -0.54
CA GLU A 129 35.47 4.02 -1.26
C GLU A 129 35.96 3.89 -2.72
N HIS A 130 37.07 3.16 -2.93
CA HIS A 130 37.57 2.89 -4.28
C HIS A 130 36.67 1.91 -5.06
N ALA A 131 36.13 0.90 -4.40
CA ALA A 131 35.23 -0.07 -5.00
C ALA A 131 33.91 0.58 -5.45
N TYR A 132 33.35 1.52 -4.68
CA TYR A 132 32.14 2.24 -5.07
C TYR A 132 32.29 2.94 -6.42
N GLU A 133 33.42 3.59 -6.67
CA GLU A 133 33.68 4.23 -7.95
C GLU A 133 33.79 3.25 -9.13
N ILE A 134 34.33 2.06 -8.88
CA ILE A 134 34.45 0.99 -9.90
C ILE A 134 33.05 0.43 -10.24
N HIS A 135 32.24 0.11 -9.24
CA HIS A 135 30.95 -0.54 -9.43
C HIS A 135 29.88 0.44 -9.95
N LYS A 136 29.99 1.72 -9.60
CA LYS A 136 29.08 2.78 -10.07
C LYS A 136 28.92 2.81 -11.59
N SER A 137 30.01 2.59 -12.34
CA SER A 137 29.97 2.58 -13.80
C SER A 137 29.35 1.31 -14.40
N ALA A 138 29.32 0.21 -13.65
CA ALA A 138 28.76 -1.07 -14.11
C ALA A 138 27.24 -1.18 -13.82
N GLU A 139 26.76 -0.57 -12.76
CA GLU A 139 25.35 -0.59 -12.34
C GLU A 139 24.49 0.46 -13.05
N ALA A 140 25.08 1.44 -13.72
CA ALA A 140 24.39 2.54 -14.40
C ALA A 140 23.57 2.13 -15.63
N GLN A 141 23.17 0.86 -15.77
CA GLN A 141 22.26 0.45 -16.85
C GLN A 141 20.82 0.76 -16.47
N PRO A 142 20.05 1.49 -17.31
CA PRO A 142 18.65 1.76 -17.05
C PRO A 142 17.88 0.44 -16.98
N ARG A 143 17.36 0.12 -15.80
CA ARG A 143 16.50 -1.07 -15.61
C ARG A 143 15.09 -0.71 -16.06
N LEU A 144 14.56 -1.42 -17.05
CA LEU A 144 13.20 -1.24 -17.53
C LEU A 144 12.20 -1.56 -16.43
N ARG A 145 11.41 -0.57 -16.04
CA ARG A 145 10.36 -0.70 -15.04
C ARG A 145 9.00 -0.40 -15.65
N ARG A 146 8.10 -1.39 -15.70
CA ARG A 146 6.72 -1.14 -16.11
C ARG A 146 5.94 -0.41 -15.01
N LEU A 147 4.86 0.24 -15.40
CA LEU A 147 3.90 0.79 -14.44
C LEU A 147 3.29 -0.35 -13.62
N ASN A 148 3.27 -0.21 -12.30
CA ASN A 148 2.47 -1.06 -11.44
C ASN A 148 0.98 -0.68 -11.54
N ARG A 149 0.10 -1.45 -10.91
CA ARG A 149 -1.36 -1.21 -10.98
C ARG A 149 -1.75 0.19 -10.54
N ARG A 150 -1.20 0.71 -9.45
CA ARG A 150 -1.48 2.06 -8.92
C ARG A 150 -1.04 3.15 -9.89
N GLU A 151 0.16 3.04 -10.39
CA GLU A 151 0.74 3.98 -11.35
C GLU A 151 -0.02 3.99 -12.67
N TYR A 152 -0.40 2.82 -13.18
CA TYR A 152 -1.23 2.71 -14.37
C TYR A 152 -2.58 3.42 -14.18
N LEU A 153 -3.27 3.14 -13.07
CA LEU A 153 -4.57 3.73 -12.76
C LEU A 153 -4.51 5.26 -12.64
N ASN A 154 -3.52 5.78 -11.90
CA ASN A 154 -3.31 7.21 -11.76
C ASN A 154 -2.94 7.88 -13.10
N THR A 155 -2.10 7.20 -13.90
CA THR A 155 -1.67 7.73 -15.19
C THR A 155 -2.85 7.86 -16.16
N ILE A 156 -3.71 6.86 -16.30
CA ILE A 156 -4.89 6.95 -17.19
C ILE A 156 -5.92 7.97 -16.67
N ARG A 157 -6.06 8.12 -15.33
CA ARG A 157 -6.88 9.18 -14.72
C ARG A 157 -6.41 10.57 -15.20
N ASP A 158 -5.12 10.85 -15.06
CA ASP A 158 -4.56 12.17 -15.34
C ASP A 158 -4.43 12.41 -16.85
N LEU A 159 -4.05 11.41 -17.63
CA LEU A 159 -3.93 11.49 -19.08
C LEU A 159 -5.28 11.78 -19.76
N CYS A 160 -6.33 11.11 -19.32
CA CYS A 160 -7.66 11.19 -19.90
C CYS A 160 -8.61 12.11 -19.11
N GLU A 161 -8.17 12.74 -18.02
CA GLU A 161 -9.00 13.58 -17.13
C GLU A 161 -10.31 12.89 -16.69
N LEU A 162 -10.22 11.61 -16.33
CA LEU A 162 -11.34 10.78 -15.92
C LEU A 162 -11.64 10.93 -14.42
N ASN A 163 -12.94 10.88 -14.08
CA ASN A 163 -13.34 10.60 -12.72
C ASN A 163 -13.24 9.10 -12.46
N MET A 164 -12.50 8.71 -11.41
CA MET A 164 -12.20 7.33 -11.07
C MET A 164 -13.00 6.84 -9.83
N ASP A 165 -13.97 7.61 -9.35
CA ASP A 165 -14.73 7.26 -8.13
C ASP A 165 -15.45 5.91 -8.24
N SER A 166 -15.89 5.55 -9.45
CA SER A 166 -16.59 4.30 -9.73
C SER A 166 -15.97 3.51 -10.89
N PHE A 167 -14.93 4.03 -11.53
CA PHE A 167 -14.29 3.41 -12.67
C PHE A 167 -12.88 2.94 -12.31
N ASP A 168 -12.67 1.63 -12.27
CA ASP A 168 -11.35 1.01 -12.13
C ASP A 168 -11.20 -0.12 -13.16
N PRO A 169 -10.58 0.16 -14.32
CA PRO A 169 -10.39 -0.85 -15.38
C PRO A 169 -9.31 -1.88 -15.00
N THR A 170 -8.61 -1.70 -13.89
CA THR A 170 -7.52 -2.60 -13.43
C THR A 170 -7.98 -3.65 -12.43
N GLN A 171 -9.29 -3.78 -12.16
CA GLN A 171 -9.81 -4.74 -11.18
C GLN A 171 -9.45 -6.20 -11.49
N SER A 172 -9.26 -6.53 -12.76
CA SER A 172 -8.87 -7.87 -13.22
C SER A 172 -7.36 -8.09 -13.32
N PHE A 173 -6.54 -7.09 -12.96
CA PHE A 173 -5.10 -7.26 -12.97
C PHE A 173 -4.69 -8.24 -11.87
N PRO A 174 -3.73 -9.16 -12.15
CA PRO A 174 -3.09 -9.90 -11.07
C PRO A 174 -2.39 -8.93 -10.12
N PRO A 175 -2.24 -9.27 -8.84
CA PRO A 175 -1.41 -8.48 -7.93
C PRO A 175 0.02 -8.42 -8.47
N ASP A 176 0.66 -7.25 -8.32
CA ASP A 176 2.07 -7.10 -8.61
C ASP A 176 2.90 -7.85 -7.55
N GLU A 177 3.99 -8.51 -7.97
CA GLU A 177 4.97 -9.07 -7.06
C GLU A 177 5.74 -7.95 -6.36
N ARG A 178 6.37 -8.26 -5.23
CA ARG A 178 6.99 -7.26 -4.36
C ARG A 178 8.39 -7.66 -3.96
N PHE A 179 9.31 -6.71 -4.02
CA PHE A 179 10.61 -6.81 -3.39
C PHE A 179 10.56 -6.13 -2.02
N GLU A 180 10.77 -6.84 -0.93
CA GLU A 180 10.73 -6.32 0.44
C GLU A 180 9.51 -5.41 0.75
N GLY A 181 8.34 -5.73 0.20
CA GLY A 181 7.12 -4.93 0.34
C GLY A 181 6.90 -3.88 -0.75
N PHE A 182 7.91 -3.54 -1.55
CA PHE A 182 7.84 -2.54 -2.62
C PHE A 182 7.21 -3.10 -3.89
N GLU A 183 6.09 -2.49 -4.33
CA GLU A 183 5.35 -2.88 -5.53
C GLU A 183 5.88 -2.23 -6.82
N ASN A 184 6.89 -1.39 -6.72
CA ASN A 184 7.40 -0.60 -7.84
C ASN A 184 8.84 -0.96 -8.24
N VAL A 185 9.40 -2.04 -7.74
CA VAL A 185 10.74 -2.52 -8.10
C VAL A 185 10.69 -3.27 -9.42
N GLY A 186 11.51 -2.84 -10.39
CA GLY A 186 11.45 -3.29 -11.78
C GLY A 186 11.74 -4.77 -11.98
N SER A 187 12.62 -5.40 -11.18
CA SER A 187 12.95 -6.84 -11.23
C SER A 187 11.71 -7.71 -11.01
N GLU A 188 10.79 -7.27 -10.15
CA GLU A 188 9.58 -8.01 -9.79
C GLU A 188 8.41 -7.78 -10.77
N LEU A 189 8.45 -6.68 -11.53
CA LEU A 189 7.37 -6.27 -12.39
C LEU A 189 7.36 -6.98 -13.77
N VAL A 190 7.20 -8.30 -13.74
CA VAL A 190 7.16 -9.14 -14.96
C VAL A 190 5.88 -8.88 -15.78
N LEU A 191 6.02 -8.84 -17.10
CA LEU A 191 4.91 -8.72 -18.05
C LEU A 191 4.59 -10.10 -18.62
N SER A 192 3.51 -10.74 -18.16
CA SER A 192 2.99 -12.01 -18.71
C SER A 192 1.99 -11.76 -19.84
N ASP A 193 1.77 -12.78 -20.68
CA ASP A 193 0.75 -12.73 -21.74
C ASP A 193 -0.64 -12.43 -21.15
N TYR A 194 -0.98 -13.02 -20.01
CA TYR A 194 -2.24 -12.75 -19.31
C TYR A 194 -2.36 -11.29 -18.90
N LEU A 195 -1.31 -10.69 -18.30
CA LEU A 195 -1.32 -9.30 -17.90
C LEU A 195 -1.40 -8.37 -19.12
N MET A 196 -0.77 -8.74 -20.25
CA MET A 196 -0.87 -7.96 -21.49
C MET A 196 -2.30 -7.93 -22.04
N GLU A 197 -3.05 -9.04 -21.95
CA GLU A 197 -4.48 -9.04 -22.30
C GLU A 197 -5.28 -8.09 -21.39
N ARG A 198 -4.98 -8.08 -20.09
CA ARG A 198 -5.65 -7.18 -19.13
C ARG A 198 -5.32 -5.71 -19.43
N TYR A 199 -4.09 -5.39 -19.81
CA TYR A 199 -3.73 -4.04 -20.25
C TYR A 199 -4.52 -3.60 -21.50
N LEU A 200 -4.68 -4.49 -22.49
CA LEU A 200 -5.48 -4.20 -23.68
C LEU A 200 -6.96 -3.93 -23.34
N GLU A 201 -7.53 -4.73 -22.45
CA GLU A 201 -8.90 -4.52 -21.98
C GLU A 201 -9.05 -3.21 -21.22
N ALA A 202 -8.14 -2.93 -20.29
CA ALA A 202 -8.13 -1.69 -19.51
C ALA A 202 -7.94 -0.45 -20.39
N ALA A 203 -7.02 -0.50 -21.34
CA ALA A 203 -6.81 0.54 -22.33
C ALA A 203 -8.08 0.80 -23.18
N SER A 204 -8.72 -0.28 -23.66
CA SER A 204 -9.96 -0.19 -24.42
C SER A 204 -11.08 0.42 -23.59
N ALA A 205 -11.30 -0.05 -22.37
CA ALA A 205 -12.32 0.48 -21.45
C ALA A 205 -12.08 1.96 -21.15
N THR A 206 -10.81 2.34 -20.91
CA THR A 206 -10.41 3.74 -20.67
C THR A 206 -10.77 4.64 -21.83
N ILE A 207 -10.38 4.28 -23.07
CA ILE A 207 -10.64 5.09 -24.25
C ILE A 207 -12.14 5.13 -24.59
N GLN A 208 -12.86 4.01 -24.38
CA GLN A 208 -14.31 3.99 -24.55
C GLN A 208 -15.01 4.98 -23.64
N LYS A 209 -14.55 5.07 -22.36
CA LYS A 209 -15.10 6.00 -21.37
C LYS A 209 -14.67 7.45 -21.62
N ALA A 210 -13.43 7.67 -22.05
CA ALA A 210 -12.88 9.00 -22.20
C ALA A 210 -13.46 9.76 -23.41
N ILE A 211 -13.83 9.04 -24.49
CA ILE A 211 -14.31 9.64 -25.74
C ILE A 211 -15.76 9.25 -25.99
N ASP A 212 -16.65 10.24 -26.01
CA ASP A 212 -18.09 10.06 -26.26
C ASP A 212 -18.57 11.12 -27.26
N PHE A 213 -19.02 10.67 -28.44
CA PHE A 213 -19.64 11.48 -29.48
C PHE A 213 -21.17 11.46 -29.40
N SER A 214 -21.76 10.87 -28.37
CA SER A 214 -23.20 10.83 -28.17
C SER A 214 -23.78 12.24 -27.98
N PRO A 215 -25.03 12.47 -28.36
CA PRO A 215 -25.71 13.73 -28.04
C PRO A 215 -25.79 13.98 -26.52
N ARG A 216 -25.75 15.25 -26.12
CA ARG A 216 -25.92 15.64 -24.73
C ARG A 216 -27.20 15.04 -24.14
N VAL A 217 -27.02 14.31 -23.03
CA VAL A 217 -28.15 13.74 -22.28
C VAL A 217 -28.87 14.83 -21.51
N ARG A 218 -30.20 14.77 -21.51
CA ARG A 218 -31.03 15.67 -20.68
C ARG A 218 -30.96 15.22 -19.22
N PRO A 219 -30.84 16.15 -18.26
CA PRO A 219 -30.96 15.83 -16.86
C PRO A 219 -32.29 15.14 -16.55
N ILE A 220 -32.24 14.15 -15.68
CA ILE A 220 -33.42 13.49 -15.14
C ILE A 220 -33.76 14.10 -13.78
N HIS A 221 -35.04 14.03 -13.44
CA HIS A 221 -35.55 14.29 -12.11
C HIS A 221 -36.51 13.17 -11.75
N GLU A 222 -36.07 12.21 -10.99
CA GLU A 222 -36.85 11.04 -10.60
C GLU A 222 -37.10 11.07 -9.11
N THR A 223 -38.33 10.76 -8.71
CA THR A 223 -38.70 10.60 -7.31
C THR A 223 -39.32 9.24 -7.12
N PHE A 224 -38.77 8.49 -6.18
CA PHE A 224 -39.22 7.15 -5.82
C PHE A 224 -39.98 7.18 -4.51
N ARG A 225 -41.15 6.55 -4.53
CA ARG A 225 -42.02 6.43 -3.39
C ARG A 225 -41.96 5.00 -2.81
N PRO A 226 -42.49 4.73 -1.63
CA PRO A 226 -42.44 3.40 -1.01
C PRO A 226 -42.84 2.26 -1.93
N ASP A 227 -43.82 2.47 -2.83
CA ASP A 227 -44.28 1.46 -3.79
C ASP A 227 -43.24 1.10 -4.88
N ASP A 228 -42.25 1.96 -5.13
CA ASP A 228 -41.18 1.71 -6.12
C ASP A 228 -40.11 0.74 -5.61
N PHE A 229 -40.00 0.51 -4.31
CA PHE A 229 -38.96 -0.28 -3.66
C PHE A 229 -39.34 -1.73 -3.41
N THR A 230 -40.60 -2.01 -3.12
CA THR A 230 -41.07 -3.35 -2.78
C THR A 230 -41.83 -4.02 -3.90
N ASP A 231 -41.51 -5.30 -4.13
CA ASP A 231 -42.36 -6.14 -4.98
C ASP A 231 -43.40 -6.82 -4.11
N ARG A 232 -44.66 -6.48 -4.32
CA ARG A 232 -45.80 -7.08 -3.61
C ARG A 232 -45.90 -8.59 -3.77
N THR A 233 -45.19 -9.19 -4.72
CA THR A 233 -45.14 -10.64 -4.94
C THR A 233 -44.27 -11.40 -3.96
N PHE A 234 -43.44 -10.74 -3.13
CA PHE A 234 -42.57 -11.39 -2.13
C PHE A 234 -43.25 -11.66 -0.77
N HIS A 235 -44.54 -11.50 -0.64
CA HIS A 235 -45.30 -11.81 0.58
C HIS A 235 -45.29 -13.30 1.02
N PHE A 236 -44.49 -14.15 0.39
CA PHE A 236 -44.57 -15.60 0.55
C PHE A 236 -43.70 -16.25 1.61
N ARG A 237 -43.00 -15.50 2.47
CA ARG A 237 -42.36 -16.11 3.65
C ARG A 237 -42.42 -15.23 4.88
N PRO A 238 -43.30 -15.54 5.80
CA PRO A 238 -43.72 -14.67 6.90
C PRO A 238 -42.72 -14.48 8.04
N GLN A 239 -41.46 -14.73 7.87
CA GLN A 239 -40.63 -14.92 9.05
C GLN A 239 -39.68 -13.78 9.41
N VAL A 240 -39.14 -13.01 8.50
CA VAL A 240 -38.14 -12.00 8.85
C VAL A 240 -37.87 -10.99 7.69
N TRP A 241 -38.88 -10.25 7.21
CA TRP A 241 -38.67 -9.19 6.23
C TRP A 241 -38.90 -7.82 6.84
N PHE A 242 -37.97 -6.91 6.63
CA PHE A 242 -38.09 -5.54 7.11
C PHE A 242 -37.96 -4.51 6.00
N GLU A 243 -38.69 -4.73 4.95
CA GLU A 243 -39.14 -3.70 4.05
C GLU A 243 -40.69 -3.71 4.16
N VAL A 244 -41.20 -2.94 5.08
CA VAL A 244 -42.64 -2.86 5.28
C VAL A 244 -43.14 -1.56 4.65
N ASN A 245 -43.82 -1.68 3.49
CA ASN A 245 -44.51 -0.56 2.87
C ASN A 245 -45.87 -0.41 3.58
N VAL A 246 -46.03 0.73 4.25
CA VAL A 246 -47.26 1.06 4.95
C VAL A 246 -48.13 1.96 4.07
N ASP A 247 -49.05 1.35 3.35
CA ASP A 247 -50.08 2.00 2.52
C ASP A 247 -49.51 3.02 1.51
N GLY A 248 -48.27 2.82 1.02
CA GLY A 248 -47.62 3.77 0.14
C GLY A 248 -47.19 5.09 0.78
N LYS A 249 -47.38 5.25 2.11
CA LYS A 249 -47.06 6.47 2.86
C LYS A 249 -45.56 6.54 3.22
N TYR A 250 -45.04 5.41 3.72
CA TYR A 250 -43.62 5.27 4.05
C TYR A 250 -43.20 3.81 3.95
N LEU A 251 -41.89 3.61 3.84
CA LEU A 251 -41.21 2.31 3.86
C LEU A 251 -40.40 2.21 5.14
N ASP A 252 -40.76 1.31 6.04
CA ASP A 252 -39.91 0.96 7.18
C ASP A 252 -38.84 -0.03 6.73
N VAL A 253 -37.58 0.43 6.78
CA VAL A 253 -36.41 -0.37 6.49
C VAL A 253 -35.75 -0.75 7.81
N GLY A 254 -35.97 -1.97 8.20
CA GLY A 254 -35.31 -2.58 9.35
C GLY A 254 -34.25 -3.53 8.87
N HIS A 255 -33.81 -4.41 9.77
CA HIS A 255 -32.94 -5.49 9.44
C HIS A 255 -33.69 -6.67 8.86
N GLY A 256 -33.47 -6.97 7.61
CA GLY A 256 -33.87 -8.22 7.01
C GLY A 256 -32.95 -9.39 7.39
N ASP A 257 -33.29 -10.58 6.96
CA ASP A 257 -32.46 -11.76 7.01
C ASP A 257 -31.05 -11.43 6.44
N THR A 258 -30.03 -12.05 6.91
CA THR A 258 -28.58 -11.93 6.67
C THR A 258 -28.10 -11.35 5.32
N LYS A 259 -28.95 -10.92 4.41
CA LYS A 259 -28.60 -10.63 3.02
C LYS A 259 -29.01 -9.26 2.46
N SER A 260 -29.89 -8.48 3.09
CA SER A 260 -30.29 -7.21 2.50
C SER A 260 -30.82 -6.18 3.52
N TYR A 261 -29.94 -5.33 3.96
CA TYR A 261 -30.30 -4.09 4.65
C TYR A 261 -30.48 -2.93 3.67
N ARG A 262 -30.72 -3.23 2.39
CA ARG A 262 -30.54 -2.27 1.31
C ARG A 262 -31.73 -2.30 0.38
N VAL A 263 -32.26 -1.15 0.11
CA VAL A 263 -33.39 -0.96 -0.80
C VAL A 263 -32.97 -0.12 -2.00
N TYR A 264 -33.48 -0.46 -3.18
CA TYR A 264 -33.30 0.31 -4.40
C TYR A 264 -34.61 0.35 -5.18
N ALA A 265 -34.80 1.41 -5.95
CA ALA A 265 -36.01 1.57 -6.77
C ALA A 265 -35.92 0.66 -8.02
N ARG A 266 -36.75 -0.39 -8.07
CA ARG A 266 -36.69 -1.41 -9.14
C ARG A 266 -36.97 -0.84 -10.52
N ARG A 267 -37.89 0.14 -10.66
CA ARG A 267 -38.13 0.78 -11.94
C ARG A 267 -36.92 1.57 -12.47
N PHE A 268 -35.90 1.75 -11.64
CA PHE A 268 -34.65 2.41 -11.98
C PHE A 268 -33.46 1.42 -12.12
N GLU A 269 -33.71 0.15 -12.38
CA GLU A 269 -32.69 -0.90 -12.51
C GLU A 269 -31.68 -0.67 -13.66
N LYS A 270 -32.06 0.15 -14.66
CA LYS A 270 -31.15 0.58 -15.75
C LYS A 270 -30.18 1.67 -15.31
N GLY A 271 -30.33 2.22 -14.13
CA GLY A 271 -29.50 3.25 -13.55
C GLY A 271 -29.56 4.60 -14.26
N VAL A 272 -28.58 5.42 -13.92
CA VAL A 272 -28.45 6.78 -14.47
C VAL A 272 -28.12 6.77 -15.97
N PRO A 273 -28.61 7.76 -16.76
CA PRO A 273 -28.50 7.74 -18.22
C PRO A 273 -27.11 8.12 -18.75
N ALA A 274 -26.28 8.80 -17.96
CA ALA A 274 -24.94 9.24 -18.35
C ALA A 274 -24.03 9.42 -17.14
N ASP A 275 -22.74 9.49 -17.37
CA ASP A 275 -21.74 9.88 -16.39
C ASP A 275 -21.95 11.33 -15.96
N GLY A 276 -21.81 11.62 -14.67
CA GLY A 276 -21.92 12.98 -14.16
C GLY A 276 -22.21 13.06 -12.65
N TYR A 277 -22.30 14.27 -12.15
CA TYR A 277 -22.73 14.52 -10.79
C TYR A 277 -24.25 14.43 -10.68
N TYR A 278 -24.69 13.75 -9.63
CA TYR A 278 -26.11 13.61 -9.30
C TYR A 278 -26.34 14.06 -7.87
N THR A 279 -27.43 14.78 -7.64
CA THR A 279 -27.91 15.12 -6.31
C THR A 279 -28.96 14.10 -5.89
N ILE A 280 -28.69 13.40 -4.81
CA ILE A 280 -29.56 12.40 -4.20
C ILE A 280 -30.14 13.00 -2.93
N ARG A 281 -31.50 12.97 -2.78
CA ARG A 281 -32.20 13.41 -1.58
C ARG A 281 -32.97 12.25 -0.99
N VAL A 282 -32.86 12.09 0.33
CA VAL A 282 -33.55 11.05 1.11
C VAL A 282 -34.40 11.76 2.15
N ARG A 283 -35.73 11.62 2.07
CA ARG A 283 -36.63 12.13 3.10
C ARG A 283 -36.98 10.99 4.06
N ALA A 284 -36.40 11.01 5.24
CA ALA A 284 -36.44 9.92 6.20
C ALA A 284 -36.40 10.40 7.66
N GLU A 285 -36.70 9.48 8.57
CA GLU A 285 -36.52 9.63 10.02
C GLU A 285 -35.99 8.31 10.62
N GLY A 286 -35.38 8.38 11.80
CA GLY A 286 -35.09 7.24 12.64
C GLY A 286 -36.26 6.95 13.57
N VAL A 287 -36.77 5.70 13.61
CA VAL A 287 -37.92 5.33 14.44
C VAL A 287 -37.52 4.20 15.37
N GLY A 288 -38.00 4.27 16.63
CA GLY A 288 -37.86 3.18 17.59
C GLY A 288 -36.46 3.02 18.18
N ARG A 289 -35.57 4.06 18.11
CA ARG A 289 -34.29 4.03 18.82
C ARG A 289 -34.49 3.89 20.31
N ILE A 290 -35.41 4.65 20.89
CA ILE A 290 -35.85 4.48 22.26
C ILE A 290 -37.01 3.49 22.24
N ASN A 291 -36.79 2.30 22.81
CA ASN A 291 -37.77 1.20 22.80
C ASN A 291 -37.70 0.40 24.10
N ARG A 292 -38.60 -0.59 24.27
CA ARG A 292 -38.70 -1.40 25.49
C ARG A 292 -37.77 -2.63 25.53
N TYR A 293 -37.06 -2.91 24.46
CA TYR A 293 -36.22 -4.10 24.40
C TYR A 293 -34.89 -3.90 25.15
N ASP A 294 -34.41 -4.99 25.69
CA ASP A 294 -33.05 -5.02 26.27
C ASP A 294 -32.00 -4.75 25.19
N PRO A 295 -31.19 -3.67 25.32
CA PRO A 295 -30.16 -3.33 24.34
C PRO A 295 -29.17 -4.47 24.03
N LYS A 296 -28.88 -5.32 25.02
CA LYS A 296 -28.03 -6.51 24.82
C LYS A 296 -28.62 -7.54 23.86
N LEU A 297 -29.97 -7.62 23.81
CA LEU A 297 -30.67 -8.49 22.84
C LEU A 297 -30.67 -7.91 21.45
N LEU A 298 -30.75 -6.57 21.33
CA LEU A 298 -30.66 -5.88 20.06
C LEU A 298 -29.23 -5.96 19.48
N GLY A 299 -28.22 -5.93 20.33
CA GLY A 299 -26.81 -5.95 19.93
C GLY A 299 -26.39 -4.67 19.22
N ILE A 300 -26.94 -3.52 19.58
CA ILE A 300 -26.66 -2.20 19.04
C ILE A 300 -26.39 -1.22 20.18
N ASP A 301 -25.74 -0.10 19.85
CA ASP A 301 -25.57 1.03 20.74
C ASP A 301 -26.79 1.95 20.60
N LEU A 302 -27.55 2.12 21.67
CA LEU A 302 -28.73 3.00 21.69
C LEU A 302 -28.36 4.49 21.87
N ASP A 303 -27.12 4.79 22.26
CA ASP A 303 -26.64 6.17 22.35
C ASP A 303 -26.28 6.72 20.97
N GLU A 304 -26.01 5.83 19.99
CA GLU A 304 -25.86 6.23 18.60
C GLU A 304 -27.19 6.55 17.92
N PRO A 305 -27.23 7.63 17.08
CA PRO A 305 -28.39 7.85 16.21
C PRO A 305 -28.54 6.71 15.20
N ILE A 306 -29.76 6.45 14.77
CA ILE A 306 -30.00 5.57 13.61
C ILE A 306 -29.34 6.18 12.38
N LYS A 307 -28.56 5.38 11.65
CA LYS A 307 -27.81 5.85 10.47
C LYS A 307 -28.36 5.24 9.19
N ALA A 308 -28.64 6.11 8.22
CA ALA A 308 -28.94 5.72 6.85
C ALA A 308 -27.72 5.99 5.97
N GLU A 309 -27.33 5.03 5.16
CA GLU A 309 -26.28 5.19 4.15
C GLU A 309 -26.88 5.22 2.75
N VAL A 310 -26.36 6.11 1.94
CA VAL A 310 -26.56 6.10 0.50
C VAL A 310 -25.33 5.49 -0.16
N LEU A 311 -25.55 4.46 -0.98
CA LEU A 311 -24.53 3.82 -1.80
C LEU A 311 -24.90 3.98 -3.27
N VAL A 312 -23.89 3.87 -4.13
CA VAL A 312 -24.07 3.68 -5.57
C VAL A 312 -23.42 2.37 -5.99
N THR A 313 -24.05 1.67 -6.93
CA THR A 313 -23.58 0.35 -7.38
C THR A 313 -23.83 0.12 -8.86
N ASP A 314 -22.99 -0.70 -9.49
CA ASP A 314 -23.19 -1.19 -10.86
C ASP A 314 -24.04 -2.47 -10.85
N PRO A 315 -25.27 -2.46 -11.37
CA PRO A 315 -26.12 -3.63 -11.42
C PRO A 315 -25.61 -4.72 -12.39
N SER A 316 -24.68 -4.41 -13.28
CA SER A 316 -24.07 -5.38 -14.21
C SER A 316 -23.12 -6.34 -13.53
N VAL A 317 -22.47 -5.90 -12.43
CA VAL A 317 -21.52 -6.71 -11.65
C VAL A 317 -22.24 -7.66 -10.69
N GLY A 318 -23.44 -7.29 -10.24
CA GLY A 318 -24.23 -8.11 -9.33
C GLY A 318 -25.57 -7.50 -8.96
N TYR A 319 -26.47 -8.32 -8.43
CA TYR A 319 -27.81 -7.84 -8.08
C TYR A 319 -27.76 -6.76 -6.98
N PRO A 320 -28.34 -5.57 -7.21
CA PRO A 320 -28.25 -4.42 -6.29
C PRO A 320 -28.81 -4.69 -4.88
N GLY A 321 -29.79 -5.57 -4.75
CA GLY A 321 -30.38 -5.97 -3.46
C GLY A 321 -29.60 -7.03 -2.69
N ARG A 322 -28.40 -7.45 -3.11
CA ARG A 322 -27.56 -8.39 -2.36
C ARG A 322 -26.68 -7.68 -1.34
N ARG A 323 -26.28 -8.42 -0.31
CA ARG A 323 -25.44 -7.89 0.80
C ARG A 323 -24.12 -7.28 0.34
N TYR A 324 -23.56 -7.78 -0.73
CA TYR A 324 -22.31 -7.32 -1.35
C TYR A 324 -22.45 -7.25 -2.86
N ASN A 325 -22.07 -6.12 -3.41
CA ASN A 325 -21.69 -5.97 -4.79
C ASN A 325 -20.26 -5.39 -4.81
N ALA A 326 -19.41 -5.91 -5.64
CA ALA A 326 -18.00 -5.47 -5.70
C ALA A 326 -17.87 -4.00 -6.11
N SER A 327 -18.87 -3.45 -6.79
CA SER A 327 -18.95 -2.04 -7.19
C SER A 327 -19.59 -1.11 -6.16
N ASP A 328 -19.97 -1.60 -4.98
CA ASP A 328 -20.59 -0.77 -3.94
C ASP A 328 -19.64 0.33 -3.47
N ARG A 329 -20.10 1.58 -3.57
CA ARG A 329 -19.43 2.76 -3.02
C ARG A 329 -20.37 3.53 -2.12
N ILE A 330 -20.04 3.67 -0.83
CA ILE A 330 -20.78 4.53 0.10
C ILE A 330 -20.48 5.98 -0.25
N VAL A 331 -21.54 6.76 -0.49
CA VAL A 331 -21.42 8.17 -0.87
C VAL A 331 -21.82 9.12 0.23
N ALA A 332 -22.64 8.66 1.16
CA ALA A 332 -22.97 9.41 2.38
C ALA A 332 -23.49 8.48 3.48
N THR A 333 -23.21 8.88 4.73
CA THR A 333 -23.82 8.29 5.95
C THR A 333 -24.51 9.41 6.73
N PHE A 334 -25.83 9.30 6.91
CA PHE A 334 -26.63 10.32 7.58
C PHE A 334 -27.09 9.82 8.97
N PRO A 335 -26.73 10.51 10.05
CA PRO A 335 -27.39 10.34 11.33
C PRO A 335 -28.82 10.89 11.23
N LEU A 336 -29.81 10.00 11.37
CA LEU A 336 -31.22 10.38 11.26
C LEU A 336 -31.71 11.00 12.57
N LYS A 337 -32.61 11.98 12.45
CA LYS A 337 -33.34 12.50 13.59
C LYS A 337 -34.37 11.46 14.08
N ASP A 338 -34.50 11.34 15.41
CA ASP A 338 -35.47 10.44 16.01
C ASP A 338 -36.87 11.01 15.90
N ASP A 339 -37.81 10.23 15.31
CA ASP A 339 -39.24 10.56 15.17
C ASP A 339 -39.50 11.97 14.57
N GLU A 340 -38.54 12.51 13.80
CA GLU A 340 -38.61 13.79 13.10
C GLU A 340 -38.17 13.61 11.64
N VAL A 341 -39.13 13.81 10.72
CA VAL A 341 -38.86 13.72 9.28
C VAL A 341 -37.93 14.85 8.83
N ALA A 342 -36.78 14.45 8.21
CA ALA A 342 -35.85 15.42 7.62
C ALA A 342 -35.45 15.00 6.20
N VAL A 343 -34.93 15.97 5.45
CA VAL A 343 -34.35 15.73 4.12
C VAL A 343 -32.84 15.73 4.26
N TYR A 344 -32.23 14.66 3.79
CA TYR A 344 -30.78 14.46 3.74
C TYR A 344 -30.35 14.47 2.28
N GLU A 345 -29.28 15.20 1.98
CA GLU A 345 -28.85 15.42 0.61
C GLU A 345 -27.36 15.07 0.46
N VAL A 346 -27.02 14.44 -0.66
CA VAL A 346 -25.65 14.23 -1.10
C VAL A 346 -25.51 14.47 -2.60
N ARG A 347 -24.45 15.16 -2.99
CA ARG A 347 -24.01 15.32 -4.37
C ARG A 347 -22.85 14.37 -4.63
N THR A 348 -22.99 13.48 -5.59
CA THR A 348 -21.98 12.45 -5.87
C THR A 348 -21.85 12.18 -7.37
N TRP A 349 -20.67 11.75 -7.77
CA TRP A 349 -20.44 11.23 -9.13
C TRP A 349 -21.07 9.84 -9.29
N MET A 350 -21.75 9.61 -10.42
CA MET A 350 -22.23 8.29 -10.82
C MET A 350 -21.88 8.04 -12.29
N ASP A 351 -21.43 6.84 -12.57
CA ASP A 351 -21.23 6.37 -13.93
C ASP A 351 -22.54 5.91 -14.54
N LYS A 352 -22.66 6.02 -15.87
CA LYS A 352 -23.82 5.54 -16.63
C LYS A 352 -24.19 4.09 -16.22
N GLY A 353 -25.45 3.86 -15.94
CA GLY A 353 -25.95 2.56 -15.52
C GLY A 353 -25.90 2.30 -14.03
N PHE A 354 -25.19 3.12 -13.23
CA PHE A 354 -25.19 2.95 -11.78
C PHE A 354 -26.52 3.30 -11.16
N VAL A 355 -26.87 2.57 -10.09
CA VAL A 355 -28.12 2.77 -9.33
C VAL A 355 -27.82 3.21 -7.90
N PRO A 356 -28.60 4.15 -7.34
CA PRO A 356 -28.50 4.53 -5.94
C PRO A 356 -29.26 3.53 -5.06
N ILE A 357 -28.72 3.28 -3.87
CA ILE A 357 -29.23 2.37 -2.87
C ILE A 357 -29.31 3.07 -1.53
N LEU A 358 -30.34 2.81 -0.76
CA LEU A 358 -30.42 3.14 0.65
C LEU A 358 -30.15 1.92 1.51
N ARG A 359 -29.33 2.07 2.55
CA ARG A 359 -29.02 1.04 3.54
C ARG A 359 -29.18 1.57 4.96
N TYR A 360 -29.70 0.72 5.87
CA TYR A 360 -29.62 0.96 7.31
C TYR A 360 -28.24 0.51 7.81
N ALA A 361 -27.40 1.46 8.25
CA ALA A 361 -25.99 1.22 8.48
C ALA A 361 -25.66 0.49 9.79
N ASN A 362 -26.23 0.97 10.91
CA ASN A 362 -25.89 0.55 12.26
C ASN A 362 -27.02 -0.21 13.00
N GLY A 363 -27.83 -0.92 12.26
CA GLY A 363 -28.95 -1.65 12.86
C GLY A 363 -28.55 -3.03 13.46
N PRO A 364 -29.51 -3.70 14.16
CA PRO A 364 -29.28 -4.98 14.83
C PRO A 364 -28.87 -6.08 13.86
N GLN A 365 -27.81 -6.81 14.11
CA GLN A 365 -27.28 -7.87 13.25
C GLN A 365 -26.98 -9.18 14.00
N PRO A 366 -27.29 -10.36 13.46
CA PRO A 366 -28.28 -10.62 12.38
C PRO A 366 -29.70 -10.54 12.96
N ILE A 367 -30.61 -9.83 12.32
CA ILE A 367 -31.96 -9.56 12.86
C ILE A 367 -32.77 -10.85 13.14
N LYS A 368 -32.58 -11.90 12.35
CA LYS A 368 -33.24 -13.19 12.58
C LYS A 368 -32.93 -13.71 13.99
N GLY A 369 -31.65 -13.66 14.40
CA GLY A 369 -31.26 -14.04 15.75
C GLY A 369 -31.76 -13.07 16.83
N VAL A 370 -31.89 -11.78 16.50
CA VAL A 370 -32.43 -10.76 17.39
C VAL A 370 -33.93 -10.99 17.61
N LEU A 371 -34.71 -11.16 16.55
CA LEU A 371 -36.17 -11.39 16.64
C LEU A 371 -36.52 -12.70 17.35
N THR A 372 -35.76 -13.77 17.10
CA THR A 372 -35.95 -15.03 17.81
C THR A 372 -35.73 -14.94 19.33
N ARG A 373 -34.90 -13.99 19.78
CA ARG A 373 -34.65 -13.69 21.21
C ARG A 373 -35.66 -12.72 21.79
N ILE A 374 -36.12 -11.72 21.02
CA ILE A 374 -37.07 -10.68 21.42
C ILE A 374 -38.49 -11.25 21.51
N ALA A 375 -38.92 -12.00 20.50
CA ALA A 375 -40.30 -12.44 20.38
C ALA A 375 -40.81 -13.27 21.59
N PRO A 376 -40.08 -14.28 22.09
CA PRO A 376 -40.55 -15.03 23.27
C PRO A 376 -40.62 -14.19 24.54
N LYS A 377 -39.80 -13.16 24.68
CA LYS A 377 -39.69 -12.32 25.88
C LYS A 377 -40.73 -11.18 25.88
N TYR A 378 -41.01 -10.60 24.73
CA TYR A 378 -41.75 -9.34 24.63
C TYR A 378 -43.04 -9.47 23.82
N HIS A 379 -43.20 -10.54 23.03
CA HIS A 379 -44.30 -10.76 22.10
C HIS A 379 -44.82 -12.22 22.12
N ALA A 380 -44.82 -12.85 23.30
CA ALA A 380 -45.22 -14.25 23.45
C ALA A 380 -46.65 -14.50 22.97
N GLU A 381 -47.53 -13.48 23.06
CA GLU A 381 -48.93 -13.52 22.68
C GLU A 381 -49.20 -13.73 21.19
N VAL A 382 -48.22 -13.31 20.34
CA VAL A 382 -48.37 -13.45 18.89
C VAL A 382 -47.61 -14.66 18.33
N LEU A 383 -46.88 -15.40 19.19
CA LEU A 383 -46.15 -16.56 18.76
C LEU A 383 -47.03 -17.78 18.56
N PRO A 384 -46.81 -18.58 17.51
CA PRO A 384 -47.53 -19.82 17.31
C PRO A 384 -47.24 -20.81 18.45
N SER A 385 -48.25 -21.63 18.79
CA SER A 385 -48.13 -22.64 19.86
C SER A 385 -47.02 -23.68 19.63
N ASN A 386 -46.55 -23.82 18.41
CA ASN A 386 -45.45 -24.70 18.01
C ASN A 386 -44.10 -23.97 17.89
N TRP A 387 -44.01 -22.71 18.35
CA TRP A 387 -42.72 -22.00 18.42
C TRP A 387 -41.75 -22.76 19.32
N ARG A 388 -40.61 -23.17 18.79
CA ARG A 388 -39.51 -23.80 19.52
C ARG A 388 -38.20 -23.06 19.27
N ASP A 389 -37.37 -23.00 20.29
CA ASP A 389 -36.06 -22.31 20.37
C ASP A 389 -35.37 -22.03 19.03
N GLY A 390 -35.62 -20.86 18.45
CA GLY A 390 -34.91 -20.34 17.29
C GLY A 390 -35.18 -21.01 15.94
N VAL A 391 -35.96 -22.09 15.90
CA VAL A 391 -36.42 -22.70 14.65
C VAL A 391 -37.83 -22.23 14.41
N ALA A 392 -38.02 -21.38 13.42
CA ALA A 392 -39.33 -21.09 12.90
C ALA A 392 -39.95 -22.41 12.42
N ALA A 393 -40.86 -22.98 13.20
CA ALA A 393 -41.71 -24.05 12.72
C ALA A 393 -42.41 -23.56 11.47
N GLN A 394 -42.63 -24.43 10.48
CA GLN A 394 -43.43 -24.11 9.29
C GLN A 394 -44.71 -23.40 9.75
N PRO A 395 -45.09 -22.21 9.19
CA PRO A 395 -46.31 -21.56 9.59
C PRO A 395 -47.47 -22.53 9.41
N ALA A 396 -48.36 -22.59 10.38
CA ALA A 396 -49.66 -23.17 10.16
C ALA A 396 -50.34 -22.37 9.03
N GLU A 397 -51.04 -23.01 8.12
CA GLU A 397 -51.58 -22.44 6.89
C GLU A 397 -52.48 -21.18 7.06
N ASN A 398 -52.68 -20.66 8.26
CA ASN A 398 -53.56 -19.52 8.59
C ASN A 398 -52.94 -18.51 9.55
N GLN A 399 -51.62 -18.33 9.61
CA GLN A 399 -51.03 -17.34 10.53
C GLN A 399 -50.68 -16.02 9.80
N GLU A 400 -51.53 -15.02 10.06
CA GLU A 400 -51.45 -13.67 9.47
C GLU A 400 -50.57 -12.68 10.24
N VAL A 401 -49.89 -13.05 11.34
CA VAL A 401 -49.09 -12.12 12.15
C VAL A 401 -47.59 -12.25 11.84
N TYR A 402 -47.01 -11.16 11.39
CA TYR A 402 -45.57 -11.05 11.16
C TYR A 402 -44.88 -10.44 12.37
N LEU A 403 -43.70 -10.91 12.74
CA LEU A 403 -42.92 -10.30 13.82
C LEU A 403 -42.52 -8.84 13.48
N SER A 404 -42.47 -8.48 12.20
CA SER A 404 -42.31 -7.10 11.74
C SER A 404 -43.46 -6.19 12.21
N ASP A 405 -44.66 -6.70 12.33
CA ASP A 405 -45.84 -5.90 12.68
C ASP A 405 -45.86 -5.50 14.15
N VAL A 406 -45.22 -6.30 15.00
CA VAL A 406 -45.12 -6.07 16.45
C VAL A 406 -43.74 -5.52 16.88
N TYR A 407 -42.79 -5.41 15.96
CA TYR A 407 -41.46 -4.92 16.28
C TYR A 407 -41.42 -3.39 16.50
N GLU A 408 -41.06 -2.99 17.69
CA GLU A 408 -40.95 -1.59 18.11
C GLU A 408 -39.50 -1.06 18.13
N GLY A 409 -38.55 -1.88 17.70
CA GLY A 409 -37.12 -1.53 17.71
C GLY A 409 -36.67 -0.59 16.58
N PRO A 410 -35.40 -0.26 16.57
CA PRO A 410 -34.86 0.76 15.66
C PRO A 410 -35.01 0.36 14.19
N ARG A 411 -35.40 1.34 13.36
CA ARG A 411 -35.55 1.20 11.91
C ARG A 411 -35.45 2.55 11.21
N VAL A 412 -35.07 2.54 9.96
CA VAL A 412 -35.12 3.71 9.07
C VAL A 412 -36.49 3.80 8.44
N ARG A 413 -37.18 4.92 8.58
CA ARG A 413 -38.46 5.19 7.91
C ARG A 413 -38.20 6.12 6.73
N LEU A 414 -38.42 5.60 5.51
CA LEU A 414 -38.25 6.30 4.26
C LEU A 414 -39.59 6.78 3.69
N TYR A 415 -39.71 8.04 3.39
CA TYR A 415 -40.92 8.64 2.79
C TYR A 415 -40.78 8.77 1.28
N ASP A 416 -39.68 9.31 0.83
CA ASP A 416 -39.30 9.34 -0.58
C ASP A 416 -37.78 9.45 -0.75
N PHE A 417 -37.33 9.10 -1.95
CA PHE A 417 -35.98 9.15 -2.40
C PHE A 417 -35.95 9.78 -3.80
N SER A 418 -35.20 10.81 -4.01
CA SER A 418 -35.09 11.44 -5.34
C SER A 418 -33.68 11.54 -5.84
N ILE A 419 -33.54 11.52 -7.15
CA ILE A 419 -32.28 11.71 -7.87
C ILE A 419 -32.48 12.74 -8.98
N GLU A 420 -31.58 13.69 -9.07
CA GLU A 420 -31.55 14.77 -10.03
C GLU A 420 -30.15 14.85 -10.67
N GLY A 421 -30.10 14.95 -12.01
CA GLY A 421 -28.84 15.01 -12.76
C GLY A 421 -28.94 14.32 -14.12
N PRO A 422 -27.85 14.15 -14.85
CA PRO A 422 -26.51 14.58 -14.48
C PRO A 422 -26.37 16.12 -14.50
N GLU A 423 -25.68 16.66 -13.49
CA GLU A 423 -25.12 18.00 -13.60
C GLU A 423 -23.89 17.88 -14.50
N ILE A 424 -23.94 18.41 -15.68
CA ILE A 424 -22.87 18.38 -16.65
C ILE A 424 -22.33 19.81 -16.77
N ASP A 425 -21.14 20.05 -16.20
CA ASP A 425 -20.47 21.35 -16.24
C ASP A 425 -20.15 21.79 -17.69
N SER A 426 -19.79 20.80 -18.54
CA SER A 426 -19.51 21.01 -19.95
C SER A 426 -19.89 19.80 -20.78
N TRP A 427 -20.30 20.03 -22.01
CA TRP A 427 -20.52 18.98 -23.02
C TRP A 427 -19.86 19.36 -24.32
N PRO A 428 -19.06 18.49 -24.96
CA PRO A 428 -18.66 17.15 -24.48
C PRO A 428 -17.91 17.17 -23.14
N SER A 429 -17.68 15.98 -22.51
CA SER A 429 -16.98 15.84 -21.24
C SER A 429 -15.57 16.45 -21.27
N LYS A 430 -15.00 16.78 -20.12
CA LYS A 430 -13.61 17.27 -20.03
C LYS A 430 -12.64 16.29 -20.68
N SER A 431 -12.79 14.98 -20.42
CA SER A 431 -11.98 13.92 -21.01
C SER A 431 -12.04 13.93 -22.55
N HIS A 432 -13.23 14.03 -23.13
CA HIS A 432 -13.38 14.13 -24.58
C HIS A 432 -12.67 15.39 -25.12
N VAL A 433 -12.90 16.54 -24.51
CA VAL A 433 -12.30 17.82 -24.96
C VAL A 433 -10.78 17.82 -24.83
N SER A 434 -10.21 17.22 -23.78
CA SER A 434 -8.76 17.15 -23.57
C SER A 434 -8.07 16.30 -24.63
N ILE A 435 -8.72 15.24 -25.11
CA ILE A 435 -8.18 14.32 -26.13
C ILE A 435 -8.46 14.82 -27.55
N VAL A 436 -9.74 15.01 -27.88
CA VAL A 436 -10.22 15.28 -29.25
C VAL A 436 -10.19 16.76 -29.59
N GLY A 437 -10.37 17.62 -28.59
CA GLY A 437 -10.41 19.07 -28.76
C GLY A 437 -11.81 19.65 -28.59
N PRO A 438 -11.91 20.98 -28.36
CA PRO A 438 -13.19 21.66 -28.18
C PRO A 438 -13.96 21.77 -29.52
N GLY A 439 -15.29 21.65 -29.44
CA GLY A 439 -16.20 21.86 -30.57
C GLY A 439 -16.27 20.72 -31.60
N VAL A 440 -15.58 19.61 -31.37
CA VAL A 440 -15.63 18.43 -32.24
C VAL A 440 -16.78 17.53 -31.78
N ALA A 441 -17.89 17.52 -32.49
CA ALA A 441 -19.09 16.78 -32.15
C ALA A 441 -19.24 15.43 -32.88
N ARG A 442 -18.37 15.14 -33.86
CA ARG A 442 -18.44 13.93 -34.68
C ARG A 442 -17.04 13.41 -34.98
N ALA A 443 -16.89 12.09 -34.96
CA ALA A 443 -15.61 11.42 -35.16
C ALA A 443 -14.99 11.66 -36.55
N ASP A 444 -15.82 11.89 -37.59
CA ASP A 444 -15.34 12.21 -38.95
C ASP A 444 -14.78 13.64 -39.09
N GLN A 445 -14.92 14.49 -38.10
CA GLN A 445 -14.38 15.85 -38.03
C GLN A 445 -13.07 15.96 -37.24
N VAL A 446 -12.60 14.85 -36.68
CA VAL A 446 -11.39 14.80 -35.83
C VAL A 446 -10.14 14.97 -36.71
N ASP A 447 -9.26 15.87 -36.31
CA ASP A 447 -7.89 15.92 -36.78
C ASP A 447 -7.07 14.80 -36.13
N VAL A 448 -7.06 13.64 -36.81
CA VAL A 448 -6.49 12.39 -36.26
C VAL A 448 -4.99 12.51 -36.00
N GLU A 449 -4.24 13.19 -36.89
CA GLU A 449 -2.79 13.36 -36.73
C GLU A 449 -2.47 14.16 -35.46
N ARG A 450 -3.11 15.31 -35.31
CA ARG A 450 -2.95 16.17 -34.14
C ARG A 450 -3.37 15.44 -32.82
N VAL A 451 -4.44 14.66 -32.87
CA VAL A 451 -4.89 13.91 -31.70
C VAL A 451 -3.88 12.83 -31.32
N ILE A 452 -3.34 12.08 -32.29
CA ILE A 452 -2.33 11.06 -32.06
C ILE A 452 -1.06 11.71 -31.49
N GLU A 453 -0.55 12.78 -32.11
CA GLU A 453 0.65 13.49 -31.64
C GLU A 453 0.51 13.96 -30.18
N LYS A 454 -0.56 14.71 -29.89
CA LYS A 454 -0.82 15.25 -28.55
C LYS A 454 -1.00 14.15 -27.51
N PHE A 455 -1.78 13.13 -27.85
CA PHE A 455 -2.08 12.04 -26.91
C PHE A 455 -0.86 11.16 -26.65
N ALA A 456 -0.12 10.80 -27.71
CA ALA A 456 1.10 10.01 -27.56
C ALA A 456 2.21 10.76 -26.82
N THR A 457 2.39 12.08 -27.08
CA THR A 457 3.35 12.91 -26.31
C THR A 457 3.08 12.86 -24.81
N LYS A 458 1.82 13.03 -24.42
CA LYS A 458 1.44 12.91 -22.99
C LYS A 458 1.58 11.48 -22.47
N ALA A 459 1.12 10.49 -23.24
CA ALA A 459 1.15 9.09 -22.86
C ALA A 459 2.58 8.54 -22.72
N PHE A 460 3.49 8.94 -23.59
CA PHE A 460 4.91 8.53 -23.57
C PHE A 460 5.77 9.43 -22.68
N ARG A 461 5.17 10.50 -22.14
CA ARG A 461 5.83 11.43 -21.21
C ARG A 461 7.04 12.15 -21.83
N ARG A 462 7.10 12.23 -23.16
CA ARG A 462 8.13 12.88 -23.96
C ARG A 462 7.59 13.30 -25.33
N PRO A 463 8.24 14.21 -26.04
CA PRO A 463 7.94 14.45 -27.45
C PRO A 463 8.03 13.14 -28.25
N VAL A 464 7.10 12.95 -29.16
CA VAL A 464 7.08 11.78 -30.07
C VAL A 464 7.75 12.09 -31.37
N LEU A 465 8.38 11.10 -31.99
CA LEU A 465 9.03 11.23 -33.30
C LEU A 465 8.00 11.09 -34.44
N ASP A 466 8.28 11.74 -35.58
CA ASP A 466 7.44 11.64 -36.79
C ASP A 466 7.23 10.18 -37.22
N ALA A 467 8.26 9.33 -37.06
CA ALA A 467 8.16 7.90 -37.38
C ALA A 467 7.21 7.15 -36.44
N GLU A 468 7.14 7.55 -35.18
CA GLU A 468 6.20 6.97 -34.19
C GLU A 468 4.76 7.39 -34.55
N ILE A 469 4.55 8.68 -34.81
CA ILE A 469 3.26 9.21 -35.27
C ILE A 469 2.81 8.49 -36.55
N GLY A 470 3.71 8.35 -37.54
CA GLY A 470 3.45 7.66 -38.79
C GLY A 470 2.92 6.24 -38.63
N ARG A 471 3.50 5.46 -37.70
CA ARG A 471 3.03 4.09 -37.39
C ARG A 471 1.58 4.05 -36.92
N TYR A 472 1.18 4.97 -36.05
CA TYR A 472 -0.20 5.03 -35.53
C TYR A 472 -1.17 5.58 -36.56
N LEU A 473 -0.74 6.54 -37.44
CA LEU A 473 -1.52 7.01 -38.55
C LEU A 473 -1.80 5.90 -39.58
N ASP A 474 -0.80 5.09 -39.89
CA ASP A 474 -0.97 3.97 -40.82
C ASP A 474 -1.85 2.87 -40.19
N PHE A 475 -1.74 2.63 -38.89
CA PHE A 475 -2.67 1.73 -38.19
C PHE A 475 -4.11 2.25 -38.33
N HIS A 476 -4.36 3.54 -38.06
CA HIS A 476 -5.67 4.15 -38.19
C HIS A 476 -6.22 4.01 -39.62
N LYS A 477 -5.42 4.37 -40.66
CA LYS A 477 -5.78 4.26 -42.08
C LYS A 477 -6.16 2.81 -42.46
N ASN A 478 -5.38 1.83 -41.94
CA ASN A 478 -5.63 0.41 -42.17
C ASN A 478 -6.96 -0.05 -41.54
N ARG A 479 -7.30 0.44 -40.35
CA ARG A 479 -8.58 0.15 -39.70
C ARG A 479 -9.75 0.70 -40.50
N ARG A 480 -9.64 1.97 -40.97
CA ARG A 480 -10.60 2.62 -41.85
C ARG A 480 -10.78 1.86 -43.17
N ALA A 481 -9.69 1.40 -43.80
CA ALA A 481 -9.71 0.64 -45.06
C ALA A 481 -10.41 -0.73 -44.90
N ARG A 482 -10.41 -1.30 -43.69
CA ARG A 482 -11.14 -2.54 -43.36
C ARG A 482 -12.63 -2.30 -43.08
N GLY A 483 -13.13 -1.08 -43.17
CA GLY A 483 -14.54 -0.73 -43.04
C GLY A 483 -15.00 -0.31 -41.64
N GLU A 484 -14.08 -0.11 -40.72
CA GLU A 484 -14.45 0.46 -39.42
C GLU A 484 -14.88 1.91 -39.57
N ASP A 485 -15.85 2.34 -38.78
CA ASP A 485 -16.25 3.74 -38.70
C ASP A 485 -15.15 4.64 -38.12
N ALA A 486 -15.31 5.96 -38.21
CA ALA A 486 -14.29 6.92 -37.76
C ALA A 486 -14.06 6.85 -36.24
N GLU A 487 -15.12 6.65 -35.45
CA GLU A 487 -15.03 6.57 -34.00
C GLU A 487 -14.28 5.32 -33.57
N LEU A 488 -14.65 4.15 -34.10
CA LEU A 488 -14.02 2.89 -33.74
C LEU A 488 -12.54 2.86 -34.13
N ALA A 489 -12.19 3.36 -35.32
CA ALA A 489 -10.81 3.43 -35.78
C ALA A 489 -9.96 4.37 -34.95
N LEU A 490 -10.49 5.54 -34.56
CA LEU A 490 -9.82 6.45 -33.63
C LEU A 490 -9.58 5.79 -32.26
N LYS A 491 -10.65 5.26 -31.66
CA LYS A 491 -10.57 4.60 -30.32
C LYS A 491 -9.60 3.42 -30.34
N SER A 492 -9.61 2.59 -31.38
CA SER A 492 -8.65 1.49 -31.55
C SER A 492 -7.20 1.97 -31.64
N THR A 493 -6.97 3.11 -32.28
CA THR A 493 -5.62 3.69 -32.41
C THR A 493 -5.10 4.20 -31.08
N LEU A 494 -5.93 4.92 -30.32
CA LEU A 494 -5.54 5.41 -28.99
C LEU A 494 -5.38 4.26 -27.99
N THR A 495 -6.19 3.20 -28.12
CA THR A 495 -6.00 1.96 -27.35
C THR A 495 -4.63 1.33 -27.63
N ALA A 496 -4.18 1.30 -28.89
CA ALA A 496 -2.88 0.78 -29.26
C ALA A 496 -1.72 1.62 -28.67
N ILE A 497 -1.90 2.94 -28.51
CA ILE A 497 -0.93 3.79 -27.82
C ILE A 497 -0.82 3.39 -26.34
N LEU A 498 -1.94 3.20 -25.64
CA LEU A 498 -1.96 2.79 -24.22
C LEU A 498 -1.49 1.36 -23.98
N ALA A 499 -1.45 0.52 -25.00
CA ALA A 499 -0.94 -0.86 -24.92
C ALA A 499 0.53 -0.97 -25.38
N SER A 500 1.16 0.14 -25.76
CA SER A 500 2.54 0.13 -26.25
C SER A 500 3.56 0.10 -25.11
N PRO A 501 4.77 -0.46 -25.35
CA PRO A 501 5.85 -0.39 -24.38
C PRO A 501 6.18 1.04 -23.94
N ASN A 502 6.13 2.03 -24.86
CA ASN A 502 6.38 3.43 -24.56
C ASN A 502 5.41 4.03 -23.52
N PHE A 503 4.22 3.49 -23.39
CA PHE A 503 3.27 3.87 -22.35
C PHE A 503 3.45 3.02 -21.09
N LEU A 504 3.59 1.70 -21.26
CA LEU A 504 3.58 0.74 -20.13
C LEU A 504 4.84 0.82 -19.26
N TYR A 505 5.98 1.26 -19.80
CA TYR A 505 7.22 1.42 -19.04
C TYR A 505 7.44 2.89 -18.67
N VAL A 506 7.92 3.14 -17.44
CA VAL A 506 8.14 4.50 -16.92
C VAL A 506 9.18 5.23 -17.74
N GLU A 507 10.30 4.56 -18.02
CA GLU A 507 11.39 5.02 -18.85
C GLU A 507 11.53 4.03 -20.00
N ALA A 508 11.08 4.40 -21.18
CA ALA A 508 11.30 3.57 -22.37
C ALA A 508 12.78 3.67 -22.79
N PRO A 509 13.39 2.54 -23.21
CA PRO A 509 14.78 2.58 -23.67
C PRO A 509 14.91 3.50 -24.87
N LEU A 510 16.03 4.22 -24.92
CA LEU A 510 16.39 4.98 -26.10
C LEU A 510 16.83 4.00 -27.20
N ASP A 511 16.39 4.23 -28.45
CA ASP A 511 16.90 3.49 -29.60
C ASP A 511 18.40 3.78 -29.77
N ASP A 512 19.23 2.74 -30.00
CA ASP A 512 20.69 2.88 -30.10
C ASP A 512 21.12 3.99 -31.05
N ALA A 513 20.42 4.14 -32.18
CA ALA A 513 20.71 5.20 -33.15
C ALA A 513 20.42 6.63 -32.62
N LEU A 514 19.48 6.77 -31.70
CA LEU A 514 19.11 8.03 -31.06
C LEU A 514 19.97 8.30 -29.82
N ALA A 515 20.49 7.27 -29.20
CA ALA A 515 21.40 7.38 -28.05
C ALA A 515 22.77 7.99 -28.47
N GLU A 516 23.17 7.79 -29.76
CA GLU A 516 24.38 8.38 -30.32
C GLU A 516 24.23 9.88 -30.62
N ASP A 517 23.01 10.43 -30.68
CA ASP A 517 22.75 11.87 -30.82
C ASP A 517 22.78 12.55 -29.45
N GLU A 518 23.88 13.20 -29.11
CA GLU A 518 24.09 13.87 -27.82
C GLU A 518 22.97 14.88 -27.49
N GLY A 519 22.44 15.59 -28.49
CA GLY A 519 21.37 16.56 -28.26
C GLY A 519 20.06 15.90 -27.89
N TYR A 520 19.68 14.82 -28.59
CA TYR A 520 18.47 14.06 -28.33
C TYR A 520 18.58 13.29 -27.02
N SER A 521 19.71 12.65 -26.77
CA SER A 521 19.99 11.91 -25.54
C SER A 521 19.92 12.83 -24.30
N SER A 522 20.51 14.02 -24.36
CA SER A 522 20.42 15.00 -23.27
C SER A 522 19.00 15.48 -23.01
N GLN A 523 18.21 15.74 -24.05
CA GLN A 523 16.80 16.14 -23.90
C GLN A 523 15.95 14.98 -23.38
N TRP A 524 16.17 13.76 -23.86
CA TRP A 524 15.48 12.57 -23.38
C TRP A 524 15.67 12.38 -21.87
N LYS A 525 16.89 12.56 -21.36
CA LYS A 525 17.19 12.50 -19.92
C LYS A 525 16.38 13.49 -19.09
N GLN A 526 16.09 14.68 -19.63
CA GLN A 526 15.23 15.66 -18.94
C GLN A 526 13.79 15.13 -18.74
N TYR A 527 13.21 14.52 -19.79
CA TYR A 527 11.87 13.92 -19.69
C TYR A 527 11.85 12.65 -18.84
N ALA A 528 12.91 11.87 -18.86
CA ALA A 528 13.09 10.73 -17.97
C ALA A 528 13.13 11.18 -16.49
N LEU A 529 13.88 12.25 -16.17
CA LEU A 529 13.89 12.86 -14.83
C LEU A 529 12.51 13.39 -14.42
N ALA A 530 11.79 14.05 -15.34
CA ALA A 530 10.43 14.50 -15.08
C ALA A 530 9.50 13.32 -14.75
N SER A 531 9.62 12.22 -15.49
CA SER A 531 8.86 10.99 -15.25
C SER A 531 9.24 10.37 -13.91
N ARG A 532 10.53 10.16 -13.64
CA ARG A 532 11.01 9.59 -12.38
C ARG A 532 10.49 10.38 -11.19
N LEU A 533 10.59 11.72 -11.19
CA LEU A 533 10.11 12.57 -10.11
C LEU A 533 8.58 12.50 -9.96
N SER A 534 7.82 12.48 -11.06
CA SER A 534 6.37 12.44 -10.98
C SER A 534 5.85 11.09 -10.50
N TYR A 535 6.45 9.98 -10.92
CA TYR A 535 6.08 8.66 -10.42
C TYR A 535 6.51 8.44 -8.97
N PHE A 536 7.63 9.02 -8.54
CA PHE A 536 8.05 9.00 -7.14
C PHE A 536 7.02 9.68 -6.24
N ILE A 537 6.58 10.91 -6.57
CA ILE A 537 5.73 11.71 -5.66
C ILE A 537 4.23 11.54 -5.95
N TRP A 538 3.80 11.41 -7.20
CA TRP A 538 2.40 11.33 -7.57
C TRP A 538 1.93 9.95 -8.05
N SER A 539 2.86 9.01 -8.21
CA SER A 539 2.59 7.70 -8.86
C SER A 539 1.80 7.90 -10.17
N SER A 540 2.13 8.94 -10.92
CA SER A 540 1.43 9.36 -12.14
C SER A 540 2.36 10.13 -13.08
N MET A 541 1.87 10.43 -14.29
CA MET A 541 2.60 11.17 -15.32
C MET A 541 2.94 12.61 -14.89
N PRO A 542 4.02 13.20 -15.49
CA PRO A 542 4.37 14.60 -15.28
C PRO A 542 3.25 15.57 -15.68
N ASP A 543 3.15 16.68 -14.96
CA ASP A 543 2.28 17.80 -15.32
C ASP A 543 2.95 18.77 -16.33
N GLU A 544 2.19 19.77 -16.76
CA GLU A 544 2.69 20.76 -17.72
C GLU A 544 3.90 21.55 -17.19
N ALA A 545 4.01 21.76 -15.88
CA ALA A 545 5.13 22.47 -15.27
C ALA A 545 6.43 21.65 -15.35
N LEU A 546 6.35 20.34 -15.06
CA LEU A 546 7.48 19.43 -15.23
C LEU A 546 7.87 19.25 -16.70
N PHE A 547 6.90 19.13 -17.61
CA PHE A 547 7.17 19.11 -19.04
C PHE A 547 7.92 20.37 -19.49
N ALA A 548 7.48 21.55 -19.06
CA ALA A 548 8.13 22.81 -19.41
C ALA A 548 9.55 22.93 -18.83
N ALA A 549 9.79 22.41 -17.61
CA ALA A 549 11.13 22.37 -17.01
C ALA A 549 12.05 21.41 -17.78
N ALA A 550 11.55 20.25 -18.20
CA ALA A 550 12.27 19.28 -19.03
C ALA A 550 12.61 19.86 -20.41
N GLU A 551 11.64 20.49 -21.07
CA GLU A 551 11.86 21.14 -22.38
C GLU A 551 12.96 22.22 -22.32
N GLN A 552 13.06 22.95 -21.20
CA GLN A 552 14.06 23.97 -20.96
C GLN A 552 15.41 23.43 -20.47
N GLY A 553 15.57 22.11 -20.29
CA GLY A 553 16.79 21.47 -19.82
C GLY A 553 17.15 21.78 -18.36
N LYS A 554 16.17 22.19 -17.53
CA LYS A 554 16.42 22.68 -16.16
C LYS A 554 16.48 21.58 -15.10
N LEU A 555 15.90 20.41 -15.35
CA LEU A 555 15.79 19.36 -14.35
C LEU A 555 17.15 18.72 -13.96
N SER A 556 18.21 18.91 -14.76
CA SER A 556 19.56 18.53 -14.34
C SER A 556 20.13 19.38 -13.21
N GLU A 557 19.50 20.54 -12.93
CA GLU A 557 19.97 21.45 -11.91
C GLU A 557 19.34 21.10 -10.54
N PRO A 558 20.13 20.79 -9.49
CA PRO A 558 19.57 20.37 -8.19
C PRO A 558 18.58 21.35 -7.58
N HIS A 559 18.76 22.65 -7.78
CA HIS A 559 17.83 23.65 -7.26
C HIS A 559 16.44 23.60 -7.94
N GLU A 560 16.38 23.27 -9.23
CA GLU A 560 15.09 23.11 -9.92
C GLU A 560 14.39 21.82 -9.47
N LEU A 561 15.11 20.71 -9.35
CA LEU A 561 14.57 19.47 -8.79
C LEU A 561 14.02 19.71 -7.38
N ARG A 562 14.77 20.41 -6.53
CA ARG A 562 14.30 20.82 -5.20
C ARG A 562 13.00 21.61 -5.27
N TYR A 563 12.94 22.63 -6.13
CA TYR A 563 11.76 23.48 -6.29
C TYR A 563 10.54 22.63 -6.73
N GLN A 564 10.71 21.78 -7.73
CA GLN A 564 9.63 20.93 -8.24
C GLN A 564 9.20 19.91 -7.19
N THR A 565 10.12 19.27 -6.46
CA THR A 565 9.83 18.33 -5.36
C THR A 565 8.94 18.99 -4.31
N LEU A 566 9.35 20.16 -3.80
CA LEU A 566 8.58 20.88 -2.77
C LEU A 566 7.21 21.37 -3.27
N ARG A 567 7.11 21.75 -4.54
CA ARG A 567 5.84 22.09 -5.19
C ARG A 567 4.92 20.86 -5.24
N MET A 568 5.46 19.74 -5.67
CA MET A 568 4.71 18.50 -5.87
C MET A 568 4.24 17.88 -4.55
N LEU A 569 5.03 17.98 -3.48
CA LEU A 569 4.63 17.52 -2.15
C LEU A 569 3.47 18.34 -1.56
N ARG A 570 3.26 19.58 -2.01
CA ARG A 570 2.13 20.42 -1.60
C ARG A 570 0.87 20.22 -2.43
N ASP A 571 0.97 19.48 -3.54
CA ASP A 571 -0.18 19.17 -4.39
C ASP A 571 -1.01 18.02 -3.77
N PRO A 572 -2.35 18.05 -3.85
CA PRO A 572 -3.18 16.93 -3.38
C PRO A 572 -2.80 15.56 -3.96
N LYS A 573 -2.19 15.51 -5.13
CA LYS A 573 -1.68 14.27 -5.73
C LYS A 573 -0.58 13.60 -4.90
N ALA A 574 0.12 14.35 -4.03
CA ALA A 574 1.13 13.80 -3.11
C ALA A 574 0.55 12.75 -2.12
N ARG A 575 -0.79 12.71 -1.97
CA ARG A 575 -1.44 11.61 -1.27
C ARG A 575 -1.07 10.24 -1.84
N ALA A 576 -0.78 10.15 -3.15
CA ALA A 576 -0.31 8.92 -3.78
C ALA A 576 1.05 8.45 -3.25
N PHE A 577 1.96 9.39 -2.92
CA PHE A 577 3.22 9.09 -2.23
C PHE A 577 2.96 8.55 -0.82
N VAL A 578 2.13 9.25 -0.04
CA VAL A 578 1.77 8.82 1.33
C VAL A 578 1.23 7.38 1.29
N ASP A 579 0.24 7.12 0.43
CA ASP A 579 -0.38 5.80 0.32
C ASP A 579 0.62 4.75 -0.19
N GLY A 580 1.40 5.06 -1.24
CA GLY A 580 2.32 4.13 -1.87
C GLY A 580 3.52 3.78 -1.00
N PHE A 581 4.16 4.78 -0.43
CA PHE A 581 5.33 4.57 0.42
C PHE A 581 4.98 3.88 1.74
N THR A 582 3.89 4.29 2.42
CA THR A 582 3.48 3.62 3.66
C THR A 582 3.01 2.19 3.43
N ASP A 583 2.30 1.92 2.32
CA ASP A 583 1.90 0.56 1.95
C ASP A 583 3.13 -0.34 1.71
N SER A 584 4.20 0.19 1.11
CA SER A 584 5.43 -0.55 0.81
C SER A 584 6.33 -0.66 2.05
N TRP A 585 6.77 0.45 2.61
CA TRP A 585 7.70 0.47 3.76
C TRP A 585 7.15 -0.27 4.98
N LEU A 586 5.88 -0.03 5.33
CA LEU A 586 5.27 -0.60 6.54
C LEU A 586 4.51 -1.90 6.28
N HIS A 587 4.52 -2.42 5.05
CA HIS A 587 3.77 -3.60 4.61
C HIS A 587 2.25 -3.52 4.83
N LEU A 588 1.65 -2.30 4.79
CA LEU A 588 0.22 -2.13 5.06
C LEU A 588 -0.69 -2.84 4.06
N ASN A 589 -0.17 -3.26 2.89
CA ASN A 589 -0.91 -4.09 1.94
C ASN A 589 -1.24 -5.47 2.50
N ASP A 590 -0.44 -5.97 3.43
CA ASP A 590 -0.65 -7.28 4.07
C ASP A 590 -1.66 -7.22 5.22
N LEU A 591 -2.06 -6.02 5.66
CA LEU A 591 -3.11 -5.87 6.65
C LEU A 591 -4.41 -6.55 6.17
N GLY A 592 -4.82 -7.59 6.86
CA GLY A 592 -5.98 -8.42 6.52
C GLY A 592 -5.69 -9.61 5.63
N ALA A 593 -4.43 -9.94 5.31
CA ALA A 593 -4.04 -11.22 4.73
C ALA A 593 -4.37 -12.37 5.69
N MET A 594 -4.10 -12.17 6.98
CA MET A 594 -4.61 -13.01 8.07
C MET A 594 -5.61 -12.21 8.91
N PRO A 595 -6.90 -12.19 8.53
CA PRO A 595 -7.88 -11.35 9.21
C PRO A 595 -8.13 -11.88 10.64
N PRO A 596 -8.34 -10.97 11.62
CA PRO A 596 -8.70 -11.34 12.97
C PRO A 596 -9.93 -12.25 13.04
N ASP A 597 -9.93 -13.26 13.92
CA ASP A 597 -11.03 -14.21 14.08
C ASP A 597 -12.35 -13.48 14.35
N SER A 598 -13.37 -13.76 13.54
CA SER A 598 -14.63 -13.04 13.57
C SER A 598 -15.48 -13.28 14.83
N LYS A 599 -15.18 -14.32 15.63
CA LYS A 599 -15.85 -14.60 16.90
C LYS A 599 -15.14 -13.92 18.06
N LYS A 600 -13.78 -13.91 18.05
CA LYS A 600 -12.97 -13.28 19.10
C LYS A 600 -12.93 -11.76 18.96
N PHE A 601 -12.80 -11.27 17.70
CA PHE A 601 -12.61 -9.85 17.38
C PHE A 601 -13.75 -9.31 16.52
N LYS A 602 -14.96 -9.51 17.02
CA LYS A 602 -16.20 -9.14 16.31
C LYS A 602 -16.22 -7.67 15.90
N GLU A 603 -15.75 -6.79 16.77
CA GLU A 603 -15.70 -5.34 16.52
C GLU A 603 -14.81 -4.95 15.31
N TYR A 604 -13.72 -5.70 15.04
CA TYR A 604 -12.89 -5.48 13.86
C TYR A 604 -13.69 -5.58 12.57
N HIS A 605 -14.58 -6.58 12.50
CA HIS A 605 -15.43 -6.82 11.32
C HIS A 605 -16.66 -5.93 11.30
N ASP A 606 -17.35 -5.79 12.45
CA ASP A 606 -18.59 -5.01 12.54
C ASP A 606 -18.36 -3.50 12.29
N ARG A 607 -17.23 -2.98 12.74
CA ARG A 607 -16.83 -1.57 12.56
C ARG A 607 -15.94 -1.33 11.35
N GLN A 608 -15.58 -2.39 10.59
CA GLN A 608 -14.69 -2.33 9.44
C GLN A 608 -13.36 -1.61 9.77
N LEU A 609 -12.68 -2.04 10.84
CA LEU A 609 -11.50 -1.32 11.36
C LEU A 609 -10.30 -1.31 10.40
N LYS A 610 -10.17 -2.29 9.50
CA LYS A 610 -9.05 -2.38 8.54
C LYS A 610 -8.77 -1.07 7.78
N PRO A 611 -9.72 -0.46 7.04
CA PRO A 611 -9.47 0.81 6.37
C PRO A 611 -9.19 1.96 7.34
N LEU A 612 -9.77 1.95 8.55
CA LEU A 612 -9.53 2.98 9.55
C LEU A 612 -8.12 2.91 10.13
N MET A 613 -7.61 1.71 10.38
CA MET A 613 -6.23 1.49 10.82
C MET A 613 -5.21 1.98 9.79
N LYS A 614 -5.45 1.71 8.49
CA LYS A 614 -4.60 2.25 7.41
C LYS A 614 -4.64 3.77 7.36
N GLU A 615 -5.81 4.35 7.49
CA GLU A 615 -6.00 5.81 7.41
C GLU A 615 -5.33 6.53 8.58
N GLU A 616 -5.37 5.99 9.80
CA GLU A 616 -4.61 6.49 10.95
C GLU A 616 -3.13 6.64 10.59
N THR A 617 -2.51 5.56 10.11
CA THR A 617 -1.08 5.52 9.79
C THR A 617 -0.73 6.50 8.67
N ARG A 618 -1.55 6.58 7.64
CA ARG A 618 -1.36 7.49 6.50
C ARG A 618 -1.47 8.96 6.90
N LEU A 619 -2.47 9.32 7.71
CA LEU A 619 -2.63 10.69 8.22
C LEU A 619 -1.48 11.06 9.17
N PHE A 620 -1.01 10.11 9.97
CA PHE A 620 0.13 10.31 10.83
C PHE A 620 1.42 10.56 10.02
N PHE A 621 1.69 9.75 9.00
CA PHE A 621 2.80 9.96 8.07
C PHE A 621 2.67 11.30 7.35
N GLN A 622 1.48 11.64 6.88
CA GLN A 622 1.21 12.89 6.16
C GLN A 622 1.49 14.12 7.04
N ASP A 623 1.10 14.11 8.32
CA ASP A 623 1.41 15.22 9.25
C ASP A 623 2.92 15.40 9.43
N ILE A 624 3.67 14.29 9.57
CA ILE A 624 5.13 14.34 9.72
C ILE A 624 5.77 14.93 8.46
N LEU A 625 5.31 14.51 7.28
CA LEU A 625 5.79 14.99 5.99
C LEU A 625 5.48 16.47 5.76
N GLU A 626 4.22 16.87 5.89
CA GLU A 626 3.76 18.24 5.61
C GLU A 626 4.37 19.29 6.55
N ASN A 627 4.63 18.91 7.80
CA ASN A 627 5.22 19.79 8.80
C ASN A 627 6.75 19.61 8.90
N ASN A 628 7.36 18.81 8.03
CA ASN A 628 8.79 18.48 8.06
C ASN A 628 9.28 18.11 9.46
N ARG A 629 8.52 17.26 10.16
CA ARG A 629 8.88 16.84 11.52
C ARG A 629 10.06 15.89 11.50
N ASP A 630 10.76 15.82 12.63
CA ASP A 630 11.77 14.84 12.91
C ASP A 630 11.21 13.42 12.79
N ILE A 631 11.92 12.53 12.08
CA ILE A 631 11.55 11.12 11.89
C ILE A 631 11.42 10.35 13.22
N GLU A 632 12.01 10.83 14.30
CA GLU A 632 11.86 10.29 15.66
C GLU A 632 10.38 10.13 16.05
N ALA A 633 9.50 10.98 15.51
CA ALA A 633 8.06 10.87 15.70
C ALA A 633 7.48 9.51 15.25
N PHE A 634 8.13 8.79 14.35
CA PHE A 634 7.73 7.43 13.97
C PHE A 634 8.02 6.39 15.07
N ILE A 635 9.02 6.62 15.91
CA ILE A 635 9.35 5.75 17.05
C ILE A 635 8.46 6.11 18.23
N ASP A 636 8.43 7.41 18.61
CA ASP A 636 7.56 7.91 19.66
C ASP A 636 7.01 9.29 19.33
N SER A 637 5.73 9.53 19.69
CA SER A 637 5.10 10.80 19.48
C SER A 637 4.02 11.10 20.54
N ASP A 638 3.72 12.37 20.74
CA ASP A 638 2.67 12.86 21.65
C ASP A 638 1.30 13.00 20.97
N PHE A 639 1.14 12.48 19.74
CA PHE A 639 -0.09 12.55 18.97
C PHE A 639 -0.31 11.33 18.06
N THR A 640 -1.56 11.14 17.66
CA THR A 640 -1.99 10.28 16.57
C THR A 640 -3.25 10.85 15.90
N TYR A 641 -3.80 10.17 14.92
CA TYR A 641 -5.04 10.52 14.24
C TYR A 641 -6.13 9.50 14.54
N LEU A 642 -7.22 9.91 15.14
CA LEU A 642 -8.31 9.01 15.52
C LEU A 642 -9.65 9.53 15.05
N ASN A 643 -10.51 8.63 14.63
CA ASN A 643 -11.95 8.82 14.65
C ASN A 643 -12.54 8.10 15.87
N ARG A 644 -13.84 8.23 16.11
CA ARG A 644 -14.47 7.63 17.29
C ARG A 644 -14.27 6.11 17.40
N TYR A 645 -14.22 5.37 16.28
CA TYR A 645 -14.04 3.91 16.30
C TYR A 645 -12.63 3.50 16.71
N MET A 646 -11.63 4.25 16.20
CA MET A 646 -10.24 4.04 16.59
C MET A 646 -9.98 4.52 18.03
N ALA A 647 -10.63 5.61 18.46
CA ALA A 647 -10.55 6.10 19.83
C ALA A 647 -11.15 5.10 20.84
N ASP A 648 -12.28 4.47 20.51
CA ASP A 648 -12.85 3.38 21.29
C ASP A 648 -11.89 2.17 21.39
N LEU A 649 -11.28 1.78 20.27
CA LEU A 649 -10.29 0.69 20.24
C LEU A 649 -9.10 0.98 21.17
N TYR A 650 -8.64 2.23 21.19
CA TYR A 650 -7.51 2.69 21.98
C TYR A 650 -7.86 3.12 23.40
N GLN A 651 -9.15 3.19 23.72
CA GLN A 651 -9.68 3.69 24.99
C GLN A 651 -9.28 5.14 25.27
N VAL A 652 -9.34 5.97 24.21
CA VAL A 652 -9.10 7.42 24.26
C VAL A 652 -10.43 8.15 24.28
N ASP A 653 -10.67 8.89 25.36
CA ASP A 653 -11.91 9.64 25.54
C ASP A 653 -11.94 10.94 24.72
N GLY A 654 -13.14 11.43 24.43
CA GLY A 654 -13.37 12.77 23.88
C GLY A 654 -13.57 12.83 22.37
N VAL A 655 -13.14 11.84 21.60
CA VAL A 655 -13.31 11.76 20.15
C VAL A 655 -14.70 11.21 19.81
N LYS A 656 -15.53 12.01 19.15
CA LYS A 656 -16.94 11.66 18.82
C LYS A 656 -17.23 11.66 17.32
N SER A 657 -16.32 12.19 16.52
CA SER A 657 -16.48 12.33 15.07
C SER A 657 -16.22 11.01 14.32
N ASP A 658 -16.95 10.77 13.25
CA ASP A 658 -16.65 9.72 12.27
C ASP A 658 -15.45 10.13 11.38
N ALA A 659 -15.15 11.41 11.25
CA ALA A 659 -13.96 11.92 10.59
C ALA A 659 -12.74 11.81 11.54
N PHE A 660 -11.59 11.57 10.95
CA PHE A 660 -10.33 11.57 11.70
C PHE A 660 -9.96 12.98 12.15
N GLU A 661 -9.47 13.08 13.37
CA GLU A 661 -8.92 14.31 13.94
C GLU A 661 -7.59 14.01 14.63
N ARG A 662 -6.72 15.03 14.68
CA ARG A 662 -5.45 14.94 15.40
C ARG A 662 -5.71 14.95 16.90
N VAL A 663 -5.25 13.91 17.58
CA VAL A 663 -5.47 13.71 19.03
C VAL A 663 -4.13 13.71 19.76
N SER A 664 -4.03 14.51 20.83
CA SER A 664 -2.87 14.46 21.71
C SER A 664 -2.93 13.25 22.64
N LEU A 665 -1.83 12.53 22.72
CA LEU A 665 -1.67 11.39 23.62
C LEU A 665 -1.16 11.84 24.98
N PRO A 666 -1.56 11.18 26.08
CA PRO A 666 -0.99 11.46 27.39
C PRO A 666 0.52 11.18 27.43
N ASN A 667 1.26 11.96 28.20
CA ASN A 667 2.69 11.72 28.43
C ASN A 667 2.93 10.29 28.94
N GLY A 668 3.89 9.60 28.33
CA GLY A 668 4.19 8.20 28.63
C GLY A 668 3.16 7.19 28.08
N SER A 669 2.36 7.62 27.12
CA SER A 669 1.46 6.71 26.41
C SER A 669 2.24 5.67 25.61
N SER A 670 1.88 4.41 25.74
CA SER A 670 2.42 3.33 24.91
C SER A 670 2.02 3.45 23.42
N ARG A 671 1.08 4.37 23.10
CA ARG A 671 0.50 4.56 21.74
C ARG A 671 1.29 5.46 20.81
N GLY A 672 2.25 6.25 21.32
CA GLY A 672 3.05 7.12 20.45
C GLY A 672 3.79 6.34 19.37
N GLY A 673 3.90 6.91 18.17
CA GLY A 673 4.60 6.30 17.04
C GLY A 673 3.98 5.02 16.46
N LEU A 674 4.66 4.45 15.44
CA LEU A 674 4.18 3.29 14.68
C LEU A 674 3.99 2.03 15.53
N LEU A 675 4.86 1.81 16.51
CA LEU A 675 4.81 0.62 17.37
C LEU A 675 3.54 0.53 18.22
N GLY A 676 2.85 1.67 18.43
CA GLY A 676 1.57 1.75 19.14
C GLY A 676 0.34 1.68 18.22
N GLN A 677 0.50 1.71 16.91
CA GLN A 677 -0.62 1.76 15.96
C GLN A 677 -1.23 0.39 15.67
N ALA A 678 -2.55 0.34 15.62
CA ALA A 678 -3.29 -0.88 15.40
C ALA A 678 -3.03 -1.52 14.03
N SER A 679 -2.67 -0.74 13.01
CA SER A 679 -2.29 -1.25 11.69
C SER A 679 -1.10 -2.20 11.78
N VAL A 680 0.01 -1.78 12.39
CA VAL A 680 1.23 -2.56 12.60
C VAL A 680 0.96 -3.76 13.50
N LEU A 681 0.29 -3.55 14.63
CA LEU A 681 0.00 -4.58 15.63
C LEU A 681 -0.92 -5.68 15.10
N THR A 682 -1.87 -5.34 14.22
CA THR A 682 -2.79 -6.32 13.61
C THR A 682 -2.12 -7.08 12.48
N MET A 683 -1.38 -6.40 11.64
CA MET A 683 -0.67 -7.02 10.52
C MET A 683 0.38 -8.02 11.00
N THR A 684 1.07 -7.73 12.09
CA THR A 684 2.08 -8.59 12.71
C THR A 684 1.51 -9.64 13.67
N SER A 685 0.22 -9.98 13.52
CA SER A 685 -0.49 -11.02 14.27
C SER A 685 -1.02 -12.10 13.33
N ASN A 686 -1.28 -13.30 13.85
CA ASN A 686 -1.76 -14.42 13.04
C ASN A 686 -3.31 -14.49 12.90
N GLY A 687 -4.00 -13.42 13.29
CA GLY A 687 -5.47 -13.33 13.28
C GLY A 687 -6.16 -13.95 14.50
N VAL A 688 -5.52 -14.82 15.24
CA VAL A 688 -6.08 -15.46 16.47
C VAL A 688 -5.32 -15.00 17.70
N GLU A 689 -4.00 -14.96 17.62
CA GLU A 689 -3.07 -14.59 18.68
C GLU A 689 -1.98 -13.65 18.12
N THR A 690 -1.28 -13.01 19.02
CA THR A 690 -0.12 -12.18 18.70
C THR A 690 1.09 -13.05 18.35
N SER A 691 2.01 -12.52 17.57
CA SER A 691 3.25 -13.18 17.21
C SER A 691 4.46 -12.30 17.58
N PRO A 692 5.06 -12.51 18.77
CA PRO A 692 6.26 -11.73 19.15
C PRO A 692 7.38 -11.84 18.13
N VAL A 693 7.56 -13.01 17.52
CA VAL A 693 8.59 -13.22 16.48
C VAL A 693 8.35 -12.31 15.29
N VAL A 694 7.13 -12.32 14.71
CA VAL A 694 6.80 -11.47 13.56
C VAL A 694 6.89 -9.98 13.91
N ARG A 695 6.47 -9.59 15.12
CA ARG A 695 6.59 -8.22 15.63
C ARG A 695 8.04 -7.78 15.77
N GLY A 696 8.89 -8.67 16.31
CA GLY A 696 10.33 -8.40 16.46
C GLY A 696 11.03 -8.27 15.11
N ILE A 697 10.77 -9.18 14.16
CA ILE A 697 11.29 -9.12 12.80
C ILE A 697 10.89 -7.80 12.13
N TRP A 698 9.61 -7.42 12.23
CA TRP A 698 9.11 -6.19 11.63
C TRP A 698 9.86 -4.93 12.13
N VAL A 699 10.18 -4.87 13.44
CA VAL A 699 10.96 -3.75 14.01
C VAL A 699 12.40 -3.76 13.50
N LEU A 700 13.02 -4.95 13.43
CA LEU A 700 14.39 -5.09 12.90
C LEU A 700 14.46 -4.65 11.44
N GLU A 701 13.49 -5.03 10.61
CA GLU A 701 13.48 -4.72 9.17
C GLU A 701 13.10 -3.28 8.85
N ASN A 702 12.11 -2.71 9.56
CA ASN A 702 11.48 -1.46 9.15
C ASN A 702 11.88 -0.26 10.01
N ILE A 703 12.46 -0.49 11.18
CA ILE A 703 12.96 0.57 12.07
C ILE A 703 14.49 0.52 12.17
N LEU A 704 15.08 -0.64 12.40
CA LEU A 704 16.53 -0.72 12.61
C LEU A 704 17.34 -1.02 11.33
N GLY A 705 16.70 -1.47 10.24
CA GLY A 705 17.38 -1.81 8.99
C GLY A 705 18.32 -3.02 9.12
N THR A 706 18.06 -3.90 10.10
CA THR A 706 18.89 -5.09 10.39
C THR A 706 18.03 -6.35 10.37
N PRO A 707 17.49 -6.76 9.20
CA PRO A 707 16.68 -7.95 9.08
C PRO A 707 17.46 -9.19 9.53
N PRO A 708 16.81 -10.12 10.27
CA PRO A 708 17.48 -11.37 10.62
C PRO A 708 17.69 -12.23 9.37
N SER A 709 18.78 -12.99 9.34
CA SER A 709 19.00 -13.97 8.28
C SER A 709 17.81 -14.94 8.17
N PRO A 710 17.42 -15.35 6.94
CA PRO A 710 16.35 -16.33 6.76
C PRO A 710 16.70 -17.64 7.47
N PRO A 711 15.70 -18.37 8.00
CA PRO A 711 15.95 -19.64 8.67
C PRO A 711 16.59 -20.62 7.67
N PRO A 712 17.55 -21.46 8.13
CA PRO A 712 18.16 -22.47 7.28
C PRO A 712 17.10 -23.36 6.62
N PRO A 713 17.27 -23.77 5.35
CA PRO A 713 16.26 -24.51 4.59
C PRO A 713 15.90 -25.87 5.16
N ASP A 714 16.73 -26.43 6.03
CA ASP A 714 16.53 -27.75 6.68
C ASP A 714 15.86 -27.64 8.06
N VAL A 715 15.54 -26.45 8.52
CA VAL A 715 14.79 -26.22 9.76
C VAL A 715 13.30 -26.24 9.43
N ASP A 716 12.64 -27.39 9.65
CA ASP A 716 11.19 -27.42 9.69
C ASP A 716 10.71 -26.34 10.66
N PRO A 717 9.66 -25.56 10.34
CA PRO A 717 9.01 -24.71 11.31
C PRO A 717 8.52 -25.62 12.43
N LEU A 718 9.34 -25.75 13.48
CA LEU A 718 9.04 -26.60 14.63
C LEU A 718 7.76 -26.05 15.26
N GLU A 719 6.71 -26.86 15.22
CA GLU A 719 5.62 -26.65 16.18
C GLU A 719 6.28 -26.68 17.56
N PRO A 720 6.30 -25.58 18.31
CA PRO A 720 6.90 -25.57 19.63
C PRO A 720 6.20 -26.63 20.45
N ASP A 721 6.98 -27.48 21.16
CA ASP A 721 6.39 -28.42 22.13
C ASP A 721 5.68 -27.62 23.20
N ILE A 722 4.37 -27.39 23.00
CA ILE A 722 3.52 -26.58 23.87
C ILE A 722 3.14 -27.33 25.17
N ARG A 723 3.62 -28.58 25.36
CA ARG A 723 3.32 -29.35 26.59
C ARG A 723 3.93 -28.65 27.80
N GLY A 724 3.05 -28.13 28.68
CA GLY A 724 3.41 -27.41 29.91
C GLY A 724 3.70 -25.91 29.72
N ALA A 725 3.66 -25.39 28.49
CA ALA A 725 3.75 -23.96 28.25
C ALA A 725 2.39 -23.30 28.47
N THR A 726 2.35 -22.23 29.22
CA THR A 726 1.12 -21.49 29.55
C THR A 726 1.03 -20.15 28.82
N THR A 727 2.16 -19.65 28.32
CA THR A 727 2.27 -18.38 27.62
C THR A 727 3.08 -18.55 26.32
N ILE A 728 2.94 -17.59 25.37
CA ILE A 728 3.78 -17.51 24.18
C ILE A 728 5.26 -17.44 24.54
N ARG A 729 5.62 -16.71 25.61
CA ARG A 729 6.99 -16.62 26.11
C ARG A 729 7.53 -18.00 26.54
N ASP A 730 6.71 -18.80 27.24
CA ASP A 730 7.11 -20.17 27.65
C ASP A 730 7.32 -21.07 26.41
N GLN A 731 6.48 -20.93 25.39
CA GLN A 731 6.59 -21.69 24.12
C GLN A 731 7.91 -21.36 23.41
N LEU A 732 8.21 -20.09 23.24
CA LEU A 732 9.44 -19.61 22.62
C LEU A 732 10.68 -19.97 23.45
N PHE A 733 10.59 -19.90 24.79
CA PHE A 733 11.66 -20.37 25.66
C PHE A 733 11.98 -21.87 25.45
N ASN A 734 10.95 -22.70 25.26
CA ASN A 734 11.16 -24.12 24.95
C ASN A 734 11.77 -24.32 23.53
N HIS A 735 11.36 -23.52 22.54
CA HIS A 735 11.91 -23.56 21.18
C HIS A 735 13.41 -23.18 21.16
N ARG A 736 13.81 -22.16 21.92
CA ARG A 736 15.20 -21.68 22.01
C ARG A 736 16.17 -22.64 22.73
N LYS A 737 15.73 -23.80 23.22
CA LYS A 737 16.65 -24.84 23.74
C LYS A 737 17.53 -25.45 22.65
N VAL A 738 17.16 -25.29 21.38
CA VAL A 738 17.96 -25.65 20.22
C VAL A 738 18.89 -24.50 19.91
N GLU A 739 20.20 -24.71 19.92
CA GLU A 739 21.23 -23.67 19.81
C GLU A 739 21.12 -22.85 18.50
N THR A 740 20.88 -23.50 17.37
CA THR A 740 20.67 -22.83 16.08
C THR A 740 19.44 -21.90 16.05
N CYS A 741 18.37 -22.24 16.77
CA CYS A 741 17.20 -21.38 16.90
C CYS A 741 17.45 -20.22 17.88
N ALA A 742 18.24 -20.46 18.93
CA ALA A 742 18.49 -19.47 19.99
C ALA A 742 19.20 -18.21 19.49
N GLU A 743 20.05 -18.32 18.47
CA GLU A 743 20.87 -17.22 17.98
C GLU A 743 20.02 -16.10 17.33
N CYS A 744 19.13 -16.46 16.39
CA CYS A 744 18.19 -15.50 15.78
C CYS A 744 17.15 -15.00 16.77
N HIS A 745 16.56 -15.91 17.58
CA HIS A 745 15.51 -15.55 18.54
C HIS A 745 16.01 -14.64 19.68
N ARG A 746 17.32 -14.60 19.96
CA ARG A 746 17.91 -13.67 20.94
C ARG A 746 17.77 -12.22 20.48
N LYS A 747 17.88 -11.95 19.17
CA LYS A 747 17.70 -10.63 18.58
C LYS A 747 16.23 -10.25 18.46
N ILE A 748 15.39 -11.20 18.03
CA ILE A 748 14.01 -10.99 17.61
C ILE A 748 13.04 -10.90 18.79
N ASP A 749 13.05 -11.94 19.65
CA ASP A 749 12.02 -12.15 20.66
C ASP A 749 11.88 -11.02 21.68
N PRO A 750 12.98 -10.46 22.25
CA PRO A 750 12.87 -9.40 23.25
C PRO A 750 12.08 -8.20 22.75
N ILE A 751 12.35 -7.75 21.52
CA ILE A 751 11.66 -6.63 20.88
C ILE A 751 10.17 -6.94 20.73
N GLY A 752 9.85 -8.14 20.25
CA GLY A 752 8.45 -8.57 20.07
C GLY A 752 7.69 -8.70 21.38
N PHE A 753 8.36 -9.10 22.48
CA PHE A 753 7.73 -9.17 23.80
C PHE A 753 7.34 -7.81 24.35
N ALA A 754 8.08 -6.72 24.06
CA ALA A 754 7.67 -5.37 24.43
C ALA A 754 6.28 -4.99 23.89
N LEU A 755 5.93 -5.53 22.72
CA LEU A 755 4.66 -5.27 22.04
C LEU A 755 3.51 -6.19 22.48
N GLU A 756 3.75 -7.13 23.40
CA GLU A 756 2.73 -8.04 23.93
C GLU A 756 1.70 -7.37 24.85
N SER A 757 1.97 -6.12 25.27
CA SER A 757 0.96 -5.26 25.88
C SER A 757 -0.24 -4.93 24.97
N PHE A 758 -0.20 -5.34 23.71
CA PHE A 758 -1.27 -5.19 22.74
C PHE A 758 -1.77 -6.54 22.22
N ASP A 759 -3.09 -6.65 22.06
CA ASP A 759 -3.75 -7.83 21.50
C ASP A 759 -3.66 -7.87 19.95
N PRO A 760 -4.19 -8.92 19.27
CA PRO A 760 -4.14 -9.02 17.80
C PRO A 760 -4.82 -7.92 16.99
N ILE A 761 -5.69 -7.10 17.58
CA ILE A 761 -6.28 -5.92 16.91
C ILE A 761 -5.78 -4.60 17.47
N GLY A 762 -4.70 -4.66 18.27
CA GLY A 762 -4.05 -3.47 18.82
C GLY A 762 -4.69 -2.91 20.09
N ARG A 763 -5.61 -3.59 20.78
CA ARG A 763 -6.11 -3.14 22.09
C ARG A 763 -5.06 -3.36 23.17
N SER A 764 -4.98 -2.44 24.12
CA SER A 764 -4.10 -2.60 25.27
C SER A 764 -4.54 -3.75 26.17
N ARG A 765 -3.59 -4.56 26.64
CA ARG A 765 -3.83 -5.64 27.59
C ARG A 765 -2.71 -5.74 28.62
N THR A 766 -3.04 -6.17 29.84
CA THR A 766 -2.08 -6.45 30.92
C THR A 766 -2.10 -7.91 31.36
N ILE A 767 -3.05 -8.69 30.83
CA ILE A 767 -3.28 -10.10 31.17
C ILE A 767 -3.59 -10.91 29.92
N TYR A 768 -3.19 -12.17 29.93
CA TYR A 768 -3.66 -13.17 28.99
C TYR A 768 -4.93 -13.84 29.52
N GLN A 769 -5.92 -14.03 28.67
CA GLN A 769 -7.18 -14.73 28.99
C GLN A 769 -7.44 -15.84 27.97
N ASN A 770 -8.04 -16.94 28.41
CA ASN A 770 -8.56 -17.95 27.50
C ASN A 770 -9.92 -17.55 26.91
N ASP A 771 -10.45 -18.36 25.97
CA ASP A 771 -11.74 -18.11 25.30
C ASP A 771 -12.94 -18.03 26.28
N ALA A 772 -12.81 -18.54 27.49
CA ALA A 772 -13.82 -18.42 28.54
C ALA A 772 -13.64 -17.16 29.42
N GLY A 773 -12.69 -16.27 29.10
CA GLY A 773 -12.39 -15.07 29.88
C GLY A 773 -11.62 -15.31 31.18
N LYS A 774 -11.14 -16.55 31.42
CA LYS A 774 -10.32 -16.85 32.59
C LYS A 774 -8.89 -16.34 32.41
N ILE A 775 -8.38 -15.63 33.40
CA ILE A 775 -6.99 -15.15 33.45
C ILE A 775 -6.04 -16.35 33.45
N ILE A 776 -5.10 -16.36 32.53
CA ILE A 776 -4.02 -17.34 32.41
C ILE A 776 -2.78 -16.82 33.20
N SER A 777 -2.30 -15.61 32.84
CA SER A 777 -1.14 -14.97 33.44
C SER A 777 -1.16 -13.46 33.22
N LYS A 778 -0.25 -12.75 33.87
CA LYS A 778 0.09 -11.36 33.48
C LYS A 778 0.92 -11.37 32.22
N VAL A 779 0.81 -10.30 31.43
CA VAL A 779 1.71 -10.04 30.30
C VAL A 779 3.06 -9.60 30.85
N ASP A 780 4.13 -10.21 30.38
CA ASP A 780 5.51 -9.82 30.67
C ASP A 780 6.12 -9.22 29.40
N THR A 781 6.37 -7.92 29.41
CA THR A 781 6.89 -7.12 28.31
C THR A 781 8.39 -6.85 28.42
N SER A 782 9.05 -7.34 29.48
CA SER A 782 10.47 -7.09 29.69
C SER A 782 11.35 -7.82 28.65
N GLY A 783 12.49 -7.23 28.34
CA GLY A 783 13.46 -7.79 27.41
C GLY A 783 14.86 -7.25 27.63
N GLN A 784 15.79 -7.74 26.82
CA GLN A 784 17.16 -7.26 26.76
C GLN A 784 17.60 -7.30 25.30
N LEU A 785 18.10 -6.17 24.79
CA LEU A 785 18.71 -6.11 23.47
C LEU A 785 20.01 -6.89 23.43
N VAL A 786 20.46 -7.26 22.24
CA VAL A 786 21.74 -7.99 22.03
C VAL A 786 22.95 -7.20 22.52
N THR A 787 22.87 -5.89 22.54
CA THR A 787 23.85 -4.93 23.04
C THR A 787 23.87 -4.80 24.57
N GLY A 788 23.01 -5.56 25.28
CA GLY A 788 23.01 -5.68 26.73
C GLY A 788 22.03 -4.81 27.50
N GLU A 789 21.42 -3.77 26.86
CA GLU A 789 20.47 -2.86 27.50
C GLU A 789 19.16 -3.59 27.80
N LYS A 790 18.62 -3.35 28.98
CA LYS A 790 17.39 -3.94 29.45
C LYS A 790 16.25 -2.94 29.41
N PHE A 791 15.06 -3.42 29.15
CA PHE A 791 13.83 -2.64 29.22
C PHE A 791 12.71 -3.43 29.89
N GLN A 792 11.75 -2.74 30.50
CA GLN A 792 10.61 -3.33 31.19
C GLN A 792 9.33 -3.31 30.34
N ASP A 793 9.22 -2.35 29.45
CA ASP A 793 8.02 -2.15 28.62
C ASP A 793 8.35 -1.47 27.28
N ILE A 794 7.32 -1.21 26.48
CA ILE A 794 7.46 -0.55 25.19
C ILE A 794 7.99 0.87 25.28
N GLY A 795 7.72 1.59 26.37
CA GLY A 795 8.23 2.96 26.59
C GLY A 795 9.75 2.97 26.67
N GLU A 796 10.32 2.13 27.55
CA GLU A 796 11.77 1.99 27.68
C GLU A 796 12.40 1.42 26.39
N LEU A 797 11.72 0.52 25.66
CA LEU A 797 12.20 0.07 24.36
C LEU A 797 12.27 1.24 23.34
N LYS A 798 11.26 2.10 23.29
CA LYS A 798 11.26 3.28 22.41
C LYS A 798 12.41 4.23 22.74
N GLU A 799 12.69 4.47 24.03
CA GLU A 799 13.85 5.26 24.47
C GLU A 799 15.16 4.69 23.91
N LEU A 800 15.36 3.37 24.00
CA LEU A 800 16.55 2.71 23.45
C LEU A 800 16.60 2.76 21.90
N LEU A 801 15.46 2.74 21.23
CA LEU A 801 15.40 2.90 19.77
C LEU A 801 15.72 4.35 19.34
N MET A 802 15.30 5.35 20.14
CA MET A 802 15.63 6.76 19.90
C MET A 802 17.12 7.04 20.08
N GLU A 803 17.80 6.35 21.01
CA GLU A 803 19.26 6.41 21.13
C GLU A 803 19.97 5.91 19.86
N ARG A 804 19.29 5.08 19.04
CA ARG A 804 19.79 4.53 17.76
C ARG A 804 19.15 5.22 16.54
N LYS A 805 18.82 6.47 16.67
CA LYS A 805 18.17 7.28 15.62
C LYS A 805 18.91 7.26 14.29
N ASP A 806 20.25 7.20 14.33
CA ASP A 806 21.06 7.16 13.12
C ASP A 806 20.84 5.87 12.31
N LEU A 807 20.66 4.72 12.99
CA LEU A 807 20.30 3.46 12.31
C LEU A 807 18.91 3.56 11.68
N PHE A 808 17.96 4.14 12.40
CA PHE A 808 16.62 4.38 11.84
C PHE A 808 16.65 5.34 10.65
N ALA A 809 17.43 6.42 10.75
CA ALA A 809 17.61 7.37 9.64
C ALA A 809 18.18 6.66 8.40
N ARG A 810 19.21 5.83 8.58
CA ARG A 810 19.79 5.02 7.50
C ARG A 810 18.77 4.06 6.88
N CYS A 811 18.05 3.30 7.71
CA CYS A 811 16.99 2.42 7.24
C CYS A 811 15.95 3.18 6.40
N LEU A 812 15.49 4.33 6.88
CA LEU A 812 14.49 5.13 6.17
C LEU A 812 15.05 5.74 4.86
N VAL A 813 16.32 6.12 4.82
CA VAL A 813 17.04 6.54 3.59
C VAL A 813 17.04 5.39 2.58
N GLU A 814 17.41 4.18 2.97
CA GLU A 814 17.46 2.99 2.11
C GLU A 814 16.06 2.66 1.56
N LYS A 815 15.04 2.61 2.41
CA LYS A 815 13.66 2.36 1.99
C LYS A 815 13.13 3.45 1.03
N MET A 816 13.46 4.72 1.29
CA MET A 816 13.04 5.85 0.45
C MET A 816 13.74 5.83 -0.91
N LEU A 817 15.03 5.51 -0.96
CA LEU A 817 15.79 5.35 -2.20
C LEU A 817 15.26 4.18 -3.03
N THR A 818 15.03 3.02 -2.42
CA THR A 818 14.45 1.85 -3.11
C THR A 818 13.13 2.23 -3.78
N TYR A 819 12.25 2.94 -3.05
CA TYR A 819 10.97 3.38 -3.57
C TYR A 819 11.12 4.40 -4.70
N ALA A 820 12.00 5.39 -4.55
CA ALA A 820 12.18 6.46 -5.52
C ALA A 820 12.85 5.99 -6.83
N LEU A 821 13.82 5.08 -6.71
CA LEU A 821 14.56 4.53 -7.85
C LEU A 821 13.81 3.38 -8.53
N GLY A 822 12.90 2.71 -7.80
CA GLY A 822 12.16 1.55 -8.31
C GLY A 822 13.05 0.36 -8.65
N ARG A 823 14.16 0.21 -7.92
CA ARG A 823 15.12 -0.89 -8.04
C ARG A 823 15.70 -1.29 -6.68
N GLU A 824 16.24 -2.46 -6.62
CA GLU A 824 17.12 -2.88 -5.51
C GLU A 824 18.33 -1.96 -5.43
N LEU A 825 18.77 -1.70 -4.20
CA LEU A 825 19.98 -0.93 -3.95
C LEU A 825 21.18 -1.85 -4.07
N GLY A 826 22.17 -1.42 -4.86
CA GLY A 826 23.42 -2.14 -5.05
C GLY A 826 24.50 -1.67 -4.09
N PHE A 827 25.67 -2.30 -4.25
CA PHE A 827 26.86 -1.94 -3.47
C PHE A 827 27.26 -0.46 -3.66
N SER A 828 27.17 0.06 -4.89
CA SER A 828 27.51 1.46 -5.22
C SER A 828 26.62 2.51 -4.54
N ASP A 829 25.38 2.14 -4.14
CA ASP A 829 24.47 3.08 -3.47
C ASP A 829 24.88 3.41 -2.03
N ARG A 830 25.78 2.61 -1.41
CA ARG A 830 26.20 2.76 -0.02
C ARG A 830 26.83 4.13 0.28
N ALA A 831 27.64 4.64 -0.62
CA ALA A 831 28.23 5.97 -0.47
C ALA A 831 27.15 7.06 -0.42
N THR A 832 26.18 6.98 -1.32
CA THR A 832 25.02 7.89 -1.35
C THR A 832 24.17 7.79 -0.09
N ILE A 833 23.92 6.57 0.40
CA ILE A 833 23.16 6.33 1.63
C ILE A 833 23.85 6.98 2.83
N ASN A 834 25.16 6.79 2.97
CA ASN A 834 25.94 7.36 4.07
C ASN A 834 25.92 8.90 4.02
N GLU A 835 26.19 9.51 2.86
CA GLU A 835 26.14 10.96 2.67
C GLU A 835 24.76 11.54 2.98
N MET A 836 23.70 10.89 2.50
CA MET A 836 22.33 11.31 2.76
C MET A 836 21.96 11.20 4.24
N THR A 837 22.38 10.14 4.92
CA THR A 837 22.12 9.95 6.36
C THR A 837 22.80 11.05 7.18
N GLU A 838 24.05 11.39 6.89
CA GLU A 838 24.76 12.48 7.53
C GLU A 838 24.12 13.86 7.25
N GLU A 839 23.71 14.11 5.99
CA GLU A 839 23.06 15.37 5.64
C GLU A 839 21.69 15.49 6.29
N LEU A 840 20.93 14.41 6.36
CA LEU A 840 19.65 14.36 7.06
C LEU A 840 19.81 14.68 8.55
N ALA A 841 20.87 14.16 9.19
CA ALA A 841 21.21 14.51 10.57
C ALA A 841 21.50 16.01 10.72
N ARG A 842 22.26 16.60 9.80
CA ARG A 842 22.53 18.06 9.78
C ARG A 842 21.28 18.90 9.60
N ARG A 843 20.22 18.36 8.97
CA ARG A 843 18.89 18.99 8.78
C ARG A 843 17.88 18.61 9.87
N ASN A 844 18.33 18.15 11.04
CA ASN A 844 17.49 17.75 12.15
C ASN A 844 16.46 16.65 11.78
N TYR A 845 16.85 15.74 10.91
CA TYR A 845 16.06 14.56 10.53
C TYR A 845 14.65 14.84 10.02
N GLY A 846 14.43 15.96 9.31
CA GLY A 846 13.13 16.31 8.75
C GLY A 846 12.70 15.37 7.63
N LEU A 847 11.46 14.85 7.66
CA LEU A 847 11.00 13.90 6.66
C LEU A 847 10.88 14.50 5.26
N ALA A 848 10.42 15.75 5.13
CA ALA A 848 10.37 16.42 3.83
C ALA A 848 11.77 16.72 3.29
N ASP A 849 12.74 16.97 4.19
CA ASP A 849 14.15 17.13 3.81
C ASP A 849 14.72 15.80 3.26
N LEU A 850 14.31 14.65 3.81
CA LEU A 850 14.69 13.35 3.26
C LEU A 850 14.17 13.16 1.82
N VAL A 851 12.89 13.45 1.57
CA VAL A 851 12.33 13.36 0.20
C VAL A 851 13.08 14.30 -0.76
N GLU A 852 13.43 15.50 -0.33
CA GLU A 852 14.23 16.45 -1.11
C GLU A 852 15.64 15.91 -1.39
N LEU A 853 16.32 15.36 -0.36
CA LEU A 853 17.65 14.77 -0.50
C LEU A 853 17.64 13.63 -1.52
N VAL A 854 16.66 12.73 -1.45
CA VAL A 854 16.48 11.64 -2.42
C VAL A 854 16.33 12.20 -3.83
N ALA A 855 15.38 13.12 -4.05
CA ALA A 855 15.11 13.67 -5.38
C ALA A 855 16.29 14.44 -5.98
N THR A 856 17.17 14.99 -5.15
CA THR A 856 18.36 15.76 -5.61
C THR A 856 19.65 14.95 -5.60
N SER A 857 19.63 13.71 -5.11
CA SER A 857 20.81 12.84 -5.06
C SER A 857 21.35 12.51 -6.46
N GLU A 858 22.62 12.14 -6.54
CA GLU A 858 23.23 11.70 -7.79
C GLU A 858 22.54 10.44 -8.32
N ALA A 859 22.31 9.44 -7.47
CA ALA A 859 21.63 8.20 -7.83
C ALA A 859 20.23 8.43 -8.45
N PHE A 860 19.49 9.45 -8.00
CA PHE A 860 18.21 9.81 -8.59
C PHE A 860 18.35 10.53 -9.94
N ARG A 861 19.41 11.32 -10.15
CA ARG A 861 19.64 12.10 -11.37
C ARG A 861 20.35 11.31 -12.49
N GLU A 862 21.02 10.25 -12.16
CA GLU A 862 21.64 9.33 -13.12
C GLU A 862 20.55 8.47 -13.79
N ILE A 863 20.42 8.63 -15.15
CA ILE A 863 19.45 7.92 -15.99
C ILE A 863 20.21 7.27 -17.16
#